data_1567e3d4a1d890be92ecbd94e79b395f
#
_entry.id   1567e3d4a1d890be92ecbd94e79b395f
#
_cell.length_a   1.000
_cell.length_b   1.000
_cell.length_c   1.000
_cell.angle_alpha   90.00
_cell.angle_beta   90.00
_cell.angle_gamma   90.00
#
_symmetry.space_group_name_H-M   'P 1'
#
loop_
_entity.id
_entity.type
_entity.pdbx_description
1 polymer ?
#
loop_
_entity_poly.entity_id
_entity_poly.type
_entity_poly.pdbx_seq_one_letter_code
_entity_poly.pdbx_strand_id
1 'polypeptide(L)'
;MTWPFENDTSAVVKRISNRSISANRKRNLFTIITIALAAALLLAIMLYGFGTSQATINRTKDTAQIVFTNITQEQGDKLYKQNQIDWIGEFTLVSTEQVNNSTFYLQYGNAEMFDAQGMTYSGNIPVSANEIMLQKSFLKELGYGTELGQTISIPLANGQTISFILSGIINVEMGDIGSYMGMVSKEYADQKNGGTATLDYYVGLKNAENMSEEEATNYANELAKSLNISDEQVIVRSDYFVTMERGLINSDMYLYLLIGAITFTGSGIVIYSIFYISFAENIRSYGQLRTIGTTKKQIKKIVYLEGKKLAGIGIPLGLIAGNLIGYFIIPNGWNWLTSLIMTVVVGIFAFFITMFSIRTPVKRASLVSPIEATRYTTYQGGATESNKLHRTISPLSLAKVNLLRSRRKFLLTIVSLSIGGVLLVTVSTLMVSYNGVAEVRGKSFPFGEYQLELNENDDVSLSQLQAQNIFDDDFINEITALDGVTGVKRWYSIDAVCNVNGSRVKNVQGYTKDEVSALEANLLEGTVDYDTLVSQRGVVLLQDRADDGYCSASLGDIVEIELTNAMGENVTEPFTVMGIVSNYQYAGNKKCFTMPVTLMNDIMQADCTDILEISTDSEKTTSVESPLLQIISKNPGLSIYTFQESLNYYTYQQQFMNSVMLIVAICIACFSLINLINTTITNFLSRRQEIGVLQAIGLSKKQLAQMLRYEGIIYALITTIFTVCLGSGLGALCVNAIRAANPYYFYEFPWVVILGYLVFLIIMQIILTAFMLNSLKKHSLVEQIRVTE
;
A
#
# COMPACT_ATOMS: atom_id res chain seq x y z
N MET A 1 19.85 -37.15 54.82
CA MET A 1 18.78 -36.46 55.58
C MET A 1 18.12 -35.43 54.67
N THR A 2 16.93 -35.75 54.20
CA THR A 2 16.11 -34.76 53.48
C THR A 2 15.25 -34.04 54.53
N TRP A 3 15.43 -32.75 54.68
CA TRP A 3 14.58 -31.94 55.54
C TRP A 3 13.14 -31.96 55.00
N PRO A 4 12.13 -32.25 55.83
CA PRO A 4 10.73 -32.46 55.36
C PRO A 4 9.94 -31.17 55.05
N PHE A 5 10.54 -30.00 55.12
CA PHE A 5 9.88 -28.74 54.81
C PHE A 5 10.42 -28.13 53.53
N GLU A 6 9.58 -27.94 52.51
CA GLU A 6 9.86 -27.10 51.38
C GLU A 6 10.12 -25.66 51.90
N ASN A 7 11.37 -25.31 52.08
CA ASN A 7 11.73 -23.95 52.42
C ASN A 7 11.33 -23.03 51.30
N ASP A 8 10.34 -22.16 51.50
CA ASP A 8 9.93 -21.16 50.49
C ASP A 8 11.08 -20.15 50.21
N THR A 9 11.89 -20.46 49.24
CA THR A 9 13.02 -19.63 48.82
C THR A 9 12.59 -18.56 47.79
N SER A 10 11.30 -18.35 47.56
CA SER A 10 10.78 -17.44 46.58
C SER A 10 11.19 -15.98 46.82
N ALA A 11 11.23 -15.55 48.08
CA ALA A 11 11.69 -14.22 48.49
C ALA A 11 13.16 -13.99 48.18
N VAL A 12 14.02 -15.01 48.45
CA VAL A 12 15.46 -14.96 48.16
C VAL A 12 15.73 -14.90 46.67
N VAL A 13 15.04 -15.74 45.87
CA VAL A 13 15.14 -15.76 44.43
C VAL A 13 14.72 -14.41 43.83
N LYS A 14 13.62 -13.81 44.33
CA LYS A 14 13.16 -12.48 43.92
C LYS A 14 14.16 -11.37 44.23
N ARG A 15 14.79 -11.45 45.43
CA ARG A 15 15.83 -10.49 45.87
C ARG A 15 17.09 -10.59 45.03
N ILE A 16 17.56 -11.81 44.70
CA ILE A 16 18.73 -12.04 43.84
C ILE A 16 18.44 -11.52 42.42
N SER A 17 17.27 -11.83 41.85
CA SER A 17 16.85 -11.33 40.53
C SER A 17 16.84 -9.80 40.50
N ASN A 18 16.31 -9.13 41.56
CA ASN A 18 16.29 -7.66 41.64
C ASN A 18 17.68 -7.05 41.69
N ARG A 19 18.59 -7.64 42.51
CA ARG A 19 19.97 -7.18 42.60
C ARG A 19 20.73 -7.38 41.27
N SER A 20 20.52 -8.50 40.58
CA SER A 20 21.12 -8.77 39.28
C SER A 20 20.67 -7.73 38.23
N ILE A 21 19.38 -7.37 38.22
CA ILE A 21 18.86 -6.33 37.35
C ILE A 21 19.49 -4.96 37.66
N SER A 22 19.61 -4.60 38.96
CA SER A 22 20.19 -3.34 39.36
C SER A 22 21.70 -3.24 39.09
N ALA A 23 22.43 -4.35 39.20
CA ALA A 23 23.86 -4.41 38.89
C ALA A 23 24.16 -4.20 37.39
N ASN A 24 23.23 -4.65 36.51
CA ASN A 24 23.42 -4.62 35.06
C ASN A 24 22.53 -3.55 34.35
N ARG A 25 22.34 -2.38 34.94
CA ARG A 25 21.38 -1.34 34.45
C ARG A 25 21.50 -0.99 32.97
N LYS A 26 22.72 -0.73 32.50
CA LYS A 26 22.97 -0.33 31.09
C LYS A 26 22.52 -1.43 30.11
N ARG A 27 22.92 -2.66 30.36
CA ARG A 27 22.54 -3.81 29.54
C ARG A 27 21.03 -4.05 29.55
N ASN A 28 20.41 -4.01 30.73
CA ASN A 28 18.98 -4.23 30.89
C ASN A 28 18.17 -3.12 30.22
N LEU A 29 18.66 -1.86 30.20
CA LEU A 29 18.04 -0.77 29.43
C LEU A 29 18.03 -1.11 27.93
N PHE A 30 19.14 -1.54 27.35
CA PHE A 30 19.18 -1.97 25.93
C PHE A 30 18.22 -3.13 25.66
N THR A 31 18.13 -4.10 26.57
CA THR A 31 17.18 -5.23 26.42
C THR A 31 15.74 -4.74 26.46
N ILE A 32 15.38 -3.83 27.38
CA ILE A 32 14.05 -3.21 27.46
C ILE A 32 13.72 -2.48 26.16
N ILE A 33 14.64 -1.64 25.68
CA ILE A 33 14.47 -0.88 24.43
C ILE A 33 14.28 -1.83 23.24
N THR A 34 15.06 -2.90 23.16
CA THR A 34 14.90 -3.89 22.06
C THR A 34 13.56 -4.61 22.11
N ILE A 35 13.10 -5.02 23.29
CA ILE A 35 11.77 -5.64 23.46
C ILE A 35 10.67 -4.62 23.11
N ALA A 36 10.81 -3.37 23.55
CA ALA A 36 9.87 -2.30 23.26
C ALA A 36 9.78 -2.02 21.76
N LEU A 37 10.92 -1.90 21.07
CA LEU A 37 10.93 -1.68 19.62
C LEU A 37 10.36 -2.86 18.83
N ALA A 38 10.65 -4.09 19.26
CA ALA A 38 10.07 -5.27 18.63
C ALA A 38 8.54 -5.30 18.75
N ALA A 39 8.01 -4.98 19.94
CA ALA A 39 6.56 -4.89 20.16
C ALA A 39 5.95 -3.70 19.41
N ALA A 40 6.62 -2.54 19.39
CA ALA A 40 6.16 -1.35 18.67
C ALA A 40 6.08 -1.60 17.16
N LEU A 41 7.13 -2.17 16.58
CA LEU A 41 7.18 -2.46 15.14
C LEU A 41 6.11 -3.48 14.73
N LEU A 42 5.96 -4.55 15.51
CA LEU A 42 4.92 -5.56 15.23
C LEU A 42 3.52 -4.94 15.31
N LEU A 43 3.24 -4.14 16.34
CA LEU A 43 1.95 -3.48 16.49
C LEU A 43 1.71 -2.44 15.39
N ALA A 44 2.71 -1.63 15.03
CA ALA A 44 2.60 -0.64 13.97
C ALA A 44 2.28 -1.28 12.61
N ILE A 45 2.92 -2.40 12.26
CA ILE A 45 2.62 -3.14 11.02
C ILE A 45 1.20 -3.70 11.03
N MET A 46 0.75 -4.27 12.15
CA MET A 46 -0.61 -4.78 12.26
C MET A 46 -1.66 -3.66 12.19
N LEU A 47 -1.44 -2.56 12.92
CA LEU A 47 -2.33 -1.41 12.89
C LEU A 47 -2.37 -0.74 11.51
N TYR A 48 -1.26 -0.78 10.78
CA TYR A 48 -1.23 -0.30 9.40
C TYR A 48 -2.13 -1.15 8.50
N GLY A 49 -1.96 -2.47 8.50
CA GLY A 49 -2.78 -3.37 7.67
C GLY A 49 -4.27 -3.27 7.97
N PHE A 50 -4.66 -3.32 9.25
CA PHE A 50 -6.07 -3.15 9.64
C PHE A 50 -6.56 -1.72 9.43
N GLY A 51 -5.70 -0.71 9.61
CA GLY A 51 -6.04 0.69 9.42
C GLY A 51 -6.33 1.05 7.96
N THR A 52 -5.60 0.47 7.00
CA THR A 52 -5.91 0.66 5.57
C THR A 52 -7.27 0.09 5.21
N SER A 53 -7.57 -1.13 5.64
CA SER A 53 -8.89 -1.73 5.45
C SER A 53 -10.01 -0.92 6.12
N GLN A 54 -9.78 -0.44 7.35
CA GLN A 54 -10.75 0.38 8.08
C GLN A 54 -10.95 1.75 7.40
N ALA A 55 -9.87 2.37 6.87
CA ALA A 55 -10.00 3.62 6.13
C ALA A 55 -10.84 3.46 4.86
N THR A 56 -10.68 2.34 4.15
CA THR A 56 -11.53 1.98 3.00
C THR A 56 -12.99 1.81 3.42
N ILE A 57 -13.25 1.01 4.46
CA ILE A 57 -14.61 0.83 5.01
C ILE A 57 -15.22 2.17 5.42
N ASN A 58 -14.47 3.02 6.13
CA ASN A 58 -14.97 4.32 6.57
C ASN A 58 -15.33 5.24 5.40
N ARG A 59 -14.53 5.23 4.33
CA ARG A 59 -14.85 5.99 3.10
C ARG A 59 -16.09 5.44 2.40
N THR A 60 -16.20 4.12 2.28
CA THR A 60 -17.31 3.47 1.59
C THR A 60 -18.61 3.60 2.39
N LYS A 61 -18.54 3.54 3.73
CA LYS A 61 -19.72 3.57 4.60
C LYS A 61 -20.60 4.79 4.38
N ASP A 62 -19.99 5.94 4.12
CA ASP A 62 -20.69 7.21 3.95
C ASP A 62 -21.10 7.46 2.49
N THR A 63 -20.80 6.54 1.55
CA THR A 63 -21.22 6.63 0.15
C THR A 63 -22.66 6.12 -0.05
N ALA A 64 -23.30 6.61 -1.11
CA ALA A 64 -24.65 6.15 -1.48
C ALA A 64 -24.66 4.67 -1.87
N GLN A 65 -25.74 3.98 -1.57
CA GLN A 65 -25.98 2.61 -1.99
C GLN A 65 -26.81 2.51 -3.27
N ILE A 66 -27.66 3.51 -3.50
CA ILE A 66 -28.54 3.60 -4.67
C ILE A 66 -28.36 4.98 -5.28
N VAL A 67 -28.32 5.05 -6.60
CA VAL A 67 -28.36 6.31 -7.35
C VAL A 67 -29.54 6.27 -8.31
N PHE A 68 -30.41 7.28 -8.25
CA PHE A 68 -31.45 7.49 -9.22
C PHE A 68 -30.97 8.61 -10.15
N THR A 69 -30.74 8.28 -11.41
CA THR A 69 -30.16 9.22 -12.38
C THR A 69 -31.25 9.94 -13.18
N ASN A 70 -31.02 11.22 -13.42
CA ASN A 70 -31.83 12.04 -14.32
C ASN A 70 -33.33 12.00 -14.00
N ILE A 71 -33.72 12.11 -12.74
CA ILE A 71 -35.11 12.11 -12.29
C ILE A 71 -35.64 13.52 -12.01
N THR A 72 -36.94 13.70 -12.13
CA THR A 72 -37.57 15.00 -11.90
C THR A 72 -37.60 15.38 -10.43
N GLN A 73 -37.65 16.68 -10.15
CA GLN A 73 -37.75 17.17 -8.77
C GLN A 73 -38.97 16.60 -8.03
N GLU A 74 -40.14 16.41 -8.73
CA GLU A 74 -41.31 15.79 -8.11
C GLU A 74 -41.05 14.35 -7.64
N GLN A 75 -40.30 13.58 -8.42
CA GLN A 75 -39.87 12.22 -8.03
C GLN A 75 -38.88 12.27 -6.86
N GLY A 76 -37.90 13.19 -6.91
CA GLY A 76 -36.97 13.43 -5.82
C GLY A 76 -37.64 13.81 -4.51
N ASP A 77 -38.64 14.73 -4.53
CA ASP A 77 -39.44 15.12 -3.35
C ASP A 77 -40.15 13.94 -2.70
N LYS A 78 -40.50 12.91 -3.49
CA LYS A 78 -41.10 11.67 -2.98
C LYS A 78 -40.06 10.74 -2.32
N LEU A 79 -38.81 10.79 -2.79
CA LEU A 79 -37.69 10.06 -2.14
C LEU A 79 -37.45 10.55 -0.72
N TYR A 80 -37.49 11.86 -0.45
CA TYR A 80 -37.35 12.43 0.89
C TYR A 80 -38.41 11.97 1.90
N LYS A 81 -39.53 11.42 1.42
CA LYS A 81 -40.60 10.91 2.29
C LYS A 81 -40.46 9.44 2.65
N GLN A 82 -39.44 8.76 2.15
CA GLN A 82 -39.26 7.33 2.37
C GLN A 82 -38.58 7.04 3.71
N ASN A 83 -39.18 6.15 4.50
CA ASN A 83 -38.70 5.87 5.87
C ASN A 83 -37.34 5.13 5.95
N GLN A 84 -36.98 4.39 4.92
CA GLN A 84 -35.71 3.61 4.88
C GLN A 84 -34.52 4.45 4.41
N ILE A 85 -34.77 5.63 3.89
CA ILE A 85 -33.73 6.55 3.46
C ILE A 85 -33.22 7.32 4.67
N ASP A 86 -31.91 7.44 4.78
CA ASP A 86 -31.22 8.17 5.85
C ASP A 86 -30.83 9.57 5.37
N TRP A 87 -30.22 9.66 4.20
CA TRP A 87 -29.82 10.93 3.59
C TRP A 87 -29.96 10.87 2.05
N ILE A 88 -30.04 12.04 1.43
CA ILE A 88 -30.12 12.17 -0.02
C ILE A 88 -29.18 13.27 -0.48
N GLY A 89 -28.21 12.92 -1.30
CA GLY A 89 -27.34 13.84 -2.02
C GLY A 89 -27.98 14.18 -3.36
N GLU A 90 -28.13 15.47 -3.68
CA GLU A 90 -28.54 15.96 -4.99
C GLU A 90 -27.30 16.32 -5.80
N PHE A 91 -27.27 15.94 -7.06
CA PHE A 91 -26.16 16.24 -7.97
C PHE A 91 -26.67 16.48 -9.39
N THR A 92 -26.03 17.40 -10.11
CA THR A 92 -26.12 17.48 -11.58
C THR A 92 -24.86 18.13 -12.16
N LEU A 93 -24.45 17.65 -13.31
CA LEU A 93 -23.43 18.29 -14.14
C LEU A 93 -24.12 19.42 -14.92
N VAL A 94 -23.73 20.66 -14.65
CA VAL A 94 -24.32 21.85 -15.27
C VAL A 94 -23.72 22.14 -16.64
N SER A 95 -22.40 22.07 -16.75
CA SER A 95 -21.66 22.13 -18.03
C SER A 95 -20.25 21.60 -17.88
N THR A 96 -19.71 21.14 -19.00
CA THR A 96 -18.29 20.83 -19.15
C THR A 96 -17.66 21.88 -20.05
N GLU A 97 -16.72 22.63 -19.53
CA GLU A 97 -16.09 23.75 -20.21
C GLU A 97 -14.58 23.50 -20.37
N GLN A 98 -14.01 24.04 -21.42
CA GLN A 98 -12.57 24.06 -21.58
C GLN A 98 -12.02 25.43 -21.12
N VAL A 99 -11.09 25.40 -20.19
CA VAL A 99 -10.43 26.59 -19.61
C VAL A 99 -8.93 26.43 -19.76
N ASN A 100 -8.29 27.24 -20.58
CA ASN A 100 -6.89 27.03 -21.01
C ASN A 100 -6.73 25.63 -21.66
N ASN A 101 -5.93 24.75 -21.07
CA ASN A 101 -5.70 23.38 -21.52
C ASN A 101 -6.37 22.34 -20.58
N SER A 102 -7.31 22.80 -19.76
CA SER A 102 -7.91 21.97 -18.70
C SER A 102 -9.41 21.87 -18.87
N THR A 103 -9.95 20.72 -18.54
CA THR A 103 -11.40 20.50 -18.51
C THR A 103 -11.97 21.00 -17.18
N PHE A 104 -12.97 21.87 -17.27
CA PHE A 104 -13.62 22.43 -16.09
C PHE A 104 -15.07 21.95 -16.01
N TYR A 105 -15.34 21.12 -15.00
CA TYR A 105 -16.68 20.61 -14.71
C TYR A 105 -17.41 21.57 -13.79
N LEU A 106 -18.46 22.19 -14.30
CA LEU A 106 -19.36 23.03 -13.51
C LEU A 106 -20.53 22.17 -13.03
N GLN A 107 -20.66 22.02 -11.72
CA GLN A 107 -21.55 21.05 -11.09
C GLN A 107 -22.40 21.72 -10.02
N TYR A 108 -23.58 21.13 -9.73
CA TYR A 108 -24.35 21.42 -8.54
C TYR A 108 -24.37 20.22 -7.62
N GLY A 109 -24.28 20.47 -6.31
CA GLY A 109 -24.49 19.44 -5.27
C GLY A 109 -24.95 20.10 -3.98
N ASN A 110 -25.83 19.39 -3.23
CA ASN A 110 -26.26 19.82 -1.91
C ASN A 110 -25.24 19.46 -0.82
N ALA A 111 -25.46 19.88 0.42
CA ALA A 111 -24.53 19.63 1.53
C ALA A 111 -24.33 18.14 1.79
N GLU A 112 -25.37 17.36 1.73
CA GLU A 112 -25.34 15.92 1.95
C GLU A 112 -24.48 15.20 0.90
N MET A 113 -24.47 15.71 -0.34
CA MET A 113 -23.60 15.17 -1.40
C MET A 113 -22.11 15.44 -1.11
N PHE A 114 -21.77 16.62 -0.60
CA PHE A 114 -20.41 16.94 -0.19
C PHE A 114 -19.93 16.02 0.94
N ASP A 115 -20.76 15.84 1.96
CA ASP A 115 -20.45 14.97 3.09
C ASP A 115 -20.30 13.51 2.66
N ALA A 116 -21.18 13.03 1.79
CA ALA A 116 -21.17 11.67 1.25
C ALA A 116 -19.94 11.35 0.38
N GLN A 117 -19.44 12.35 -0.35
CA GLN A 117 -18.21 12.21 -1.12
C GLN A 117 -16.93 12.45 -0.27
N GLY A 118 -17.09 12.80 1.02
CA GLY A 118 -15.96 13.13 1.89
C GLY A 118 -15.21 14.38 1.44
N MET A 119 -15.89 15.29 0.73
CA MET A 119 -15.31 16.52 0.24
C MET A 119 -15.12 17.50 1.39
N THR A 120 -13.89 17.92 1.63
CA THR A 120 -13.58 18.98 2.61
C THR A 120 -13.51 20.31 1.92
N TYR A 121 -14.13 21.32 2.50
CA TYR A 121 -14.13 22.68 1.96
C TYR A 121 -13.97 23.73 3.06
N SER A 122 -13.65 24.96 2.65
CA SER A 122 -13.61 26.14 3.52
C SER A 122 -14.47 27.24 2.90
N GLY A 123 -15.21 27.97 3.73
CA GLY A 123 -16.20 28.95 3.26
C GLY A 123 -17.61 28.38 3.29
N ASN A 124 -18.48 28.87 2.40
CA ASN A 124 -19.90 28.52 2.32
C ASN A 124 -20.24 27.84 0.97
N ILE A 125 -21.19 26.92 1.00
CA ILE A 125 -21.78 26.33 -0.22
C ILE A 125 -22.53 27.46 -0.97
N PRO A 126 -22.42 27.55 -2.31
CA PRO A 126 -23.11 28.54 -3.12
C PRO A 126 -24.63 28.47 -2.96
N VAL A 127 -25.25 29.61 -2.68
CA VAL A 127 -26.71 29.72 -2.55
C VAL A 127 -27.28 30.56 -3.70
N SER A 128 -26.61 31.64 -4.05
CA SER A 128 -27.03 32.57 -5.09
C SER A 128 -26.42 32.20 -6.46
N ALA A 129 -27.14 32.51 -7.55
CA ALA A 129 -26.70 32.18 -8.91
C ALA A 129 -25.34 32.78 -9.32
N ASN A 130 -24.84 33.78 -8.63
CA ASN A 130 -23.54 34.39 -8.88
C ASN A 130 -22.41 33.88 -7.97
N GLU A 131 -22.64 32.86 -7.17
CA GLU A 131 -21.66 32.30 -6.26
C GLU A 131 -21.08 30.99 -6.81
N ILE A 132 -19.80 30.72 -6.48
CA ILE A 132 -19.11 29.50 -6.87
C ILE A 132 -18.13 29.04 -5.77
N MET A 133 -17.99 27.75 -5.63
CA MET A 133 -16.85 27.11 -4.96
C MET A 133 -15.90 26.55 -6.00
N LEU A 134 -14.61 26.74 -5.80
CA LEU A 134 -13.57 26.26 -6.71
C LEU A 134 -12.49 25.47 -5.97
N GLN A 135 -11.85 24.56 -6.68
CA GLN A 135 -10.67 23.89 -6.20
C GLN A 135 -9.51 24.86 -6.02
N LYS A 136 -8.74 24.67 -4.94
CA LYS A 136 -7.58 25.50 -4.64
C LYS A 136 -6.52 25.49 -5.75
N SER A 137 -6.31 24.34 -6.37
CA SER A 137 -5.43 24.17 -7.54
C SER A 137 -5.89 24.99 -8.73
N PHE A 138 -7.19 25.01 -9.03
CA PHE A 138 -7.76 25.77 -10.12
C PHE A 138 -7.68 27.29 -9.91
N LEU A 139 -7.94 27.78 -8.68
CA LEU A 139 -7.73 29.18 -8.35
C LEU A 139 -6.30 29.63 -8.63
N LYS A 140 -5.31 28.80 -8.28
CA LYS A 140 -3.90 29.06 -8.54
C LYS A 140 -3.58 29.10 -10.03
N GLU A 141 -4.17 28.21 -10.83
CA GLU A 141 -4.00 28.19 -12.29
C GLU A 141 -4.57 29.44 -12.96
N LEU A 142 -5.73 29.89 -12.49
CA LEU A 142 -6.34 31.15 -12.95
C LEU A 142 -5.62 32.41 -12.44
N GLY A 143 -4.62 32.26 -11.56
CA GLY A 143 -3.85 33.37 -10.99
C GLY A 143 -4.54 34.10 -9.83
N TYR A 144 -5.57 33.49 -9.23
CA TYR A 144 -6.29 34.05 -8.08
C TYR A 144 -5.76 33.54 -6.75
N GLY A 145 -5.94 34.34 -5.70
CA GLY A 145 -5.72 33.96 -4.31
C GLY A 145 -6.89 33.16 -3.72
N THR A 146 -6.78 32.80 -2.44
CA THR A 146 -7.79 32.04 -1.70
C THR A 146 -8.69 32.95 -0.83
N GLU A 147 -8.83 34.22 -1.18
CA GLU A 147 -9.67 35.18 -0.43
C GLU A 147 -11.14 34.99 -0.82
N LEU A 148 -12.00 34.69 0.16
CA LEU A 148 -13.44 34.56 -0.07
C LEU A 148 -14.08 35.91 -0.36
N GLY A 149 -15.14 35.92 -1.21
CA GLY A 149 -15.87 37.11 -1.61
C GLY A 149 -15.24 37.88 -2.79
N GLN A 150 -14.08 37.46 -3.30
CA GLN A 150 -13.51 38.03 -4.53
C GLN A 150 -14.28 37.58 -5.77
N THR A 151 -14.28 38.41 -6.82
CA THR A 151 -14.85 38.07 -8.11
C THR A 151 -13.82 37.27 -8.92
N ILE A 152 -14.19 36.09 -9.34
CA ILE A 152 -13.40 35.20 -10.22
C ILE A 152 -13.96 35.28 -11.62
N SER A 153 -13.14 35.56 -12.59
CA SER A 153 -13.49 35.54 -14.01
C SER A 153 -12.80 34.34 -14.66
N ILE A 154 -13.61 33.43 -15.21
CA ILE A 154 -13.15 32.19 -15.82
C ILE A 154 -13.26 32.37 -17.33
N PRO A 155 -12.14 32.46 -18.07
CA PRO A 155 -12.13 32.54 -19.53
C PRO A 155 -12.38 31.15 -20.11
N LEU A 156 -13.43 30.98 -20.93
CA LEU A 156 -13.73 29.75 -21.64
C LEU A 156 -13.05 29.71 -22.99
N ALA A 157 -12.74 28.52 -23.49
CA ALA A 157 -12.11 28.33 -24.79
C ALA A 157 -12.93 28.89 -25.98
N ASN A 158 -14.27 28.99 -25.83
CA ASN A 158 -15.15 29.61 -26.82
C ASN A 158 -15.08 31.15 -26.84
N GLY A 159 -14.20 31.78 -26.06
CA GLY A 159 -14.02 33.23 -25.99
C GLY A 159 -14.99 33.95 -25.05
N GLN A 160 -15.90 33.25 -24.42
CA GLN A 160 -16.78 33.79 -23.37
C GLN A 160 -16.04 33.85 -22.03
N THR A 161 -16.48 34.73 -21.13
CA THR A 161 -15.98 34.79 -19.76
C THR A 161 -17.17 34.71 -18.81
N ILE A 162 -17.15 33.76 -17.92
CA ILE A 162 -18.13 33.65 -16.81
C ILE A 162 -17.52 34.22 -15.54
N SER A 163 -18.32 34.96 -14.77
CA SER A 163 -17.83 35.62 -13.55
C SER A 163 -18.70 35.24 -12.38
N PHE A 164 -18.06 34.89 -11.27
CA PHE A 164 -18.69 34.47 -10.02
C PHE A 164 -18.03 35.11 -8.82
N ILE A 165 -18.70 35.13 -7.70
CA ILE A 165 -18.16 35.46 -6.38
C ILE A 165 -17.70 34.15 -5.72
N LEU A 166 -16.45 34.09 -5.29
CA LEU A 166 -15.90 32.93 -4.60
C LEU A 166 -16.51 32.79 -3.20
N SER A 167 -17.44 31.86 -3.02
CA SER A 167 -18.12 31.58 -1.74
C SER A 167 -17.38 30.55 -0.89
N GLY A 168 -16.64 29.66 -1.54
CA GLY A 168 -15.91 28.62 -0.85
C GLY A 168 -14.76 28.02 -1.69
N ILE A 169 -13.93 27.25 -1.00
CA ILE A 169 -12.76 26.58 -1.60
C ILE A 169 -12.86 25.10 -1.31
N ILE A 170 -12.80 24.29 -2.35
CA ILE A 170 -12.76 22.84 -2.26
C ILE A 170 -11.32 22.42 -1.98
N ASN A 171 -11.08 21.71 -0.86
CA ASN A 171 -9.74 21.31 -0.43
C ASN A 171 -9.32 19.93 -0.98
N VAL A 172 -10.21 19.23 -1.67
CA VAL A 172 -9.91 17.96 -2.35
C VAL A 172 -9.25 18.30 -3.68
N GLU A 173 -8.07 17.77 -3.92
CA GLU A 173 -7.45 17.76 -5.23
C GLU A 173 -7.99 16.55 -5.96
N MET A 174 -8.69 16.76 -7.08
CA MET A 174 -9.01 15.65 -7.98
C MET A 174 -7.70 15.11 -8.54
N GLY A 175 -7.59 13.78 -8.61
CA GLY A 175 -6.38 13.13 -9.08
C GLY A 175 -6.09 13.33 -10.56
N ASP A 176 -7.03 13.83 -11.33
CA ASP A 176 -6.87 14.12 -12.76
C ASP A 176 -6.25 15.49 -12.93
N ILE A 177 -4.97 15.52 -13.29
CA ILE A 177 -4.26 16.74 -13.65
C ILE A 177 -4.90 17.23 -14.96
N GLY A 178 -5.30 18.51 -14.97
CA GLY A 178 -6.00 19.09 -16.15
C GLY A 178 -7.53 19.00 -16.08
N SER A 179 -8.07 18.41 -15.02
CA SER A 179 -9.51 18.41 -14.73
C SER A 179 -9.79 19.14 -13.44
N TYR A 180 -10.68 20.12 -13.50
CA TYR A 180 -11.07 20.91 -12.35
C TYR A 180 -12.58 20.90 -12.17
N MET A 181 -13.03 21.00 -10.93
CA MET A 181 -14.45 21.17 -10.61
C MET A 181 -14.74 22.52 -9.99
N GLY A 182 -15.89 23.05 -10.34
CA GLY A 182 -16.52 24.18 -9.69
C GLY A 182 -17.93 23.83 -9.29
N MET A 183 -18.31 24.16 -8.08
CA MET A 183 -19.67 23.93 -7.58
C MET A 183 -20.45 25.24 -7.59
N VAL A 184 -21.62 25.22 -8.17
CA VAL A 184 -22.57 26.37 -8.27
C VAL A 184 -23.83 26.12 -7.46
N SER A 185 -24.66 27.14 -7.30
CA SER A 185 -25.97 27.02 -6.64
C SER A 185 -26.99 26.29 -7.52
N LYS A 186 -28.03 25.74 -6.88
CA LYS A 186 -29.18 25.19 -7.60
C LYS A 186 -29.85 26.20 -8.50
N GLU A 187 -29.92 27.46 -8.04
CA GLU A 187 -30.51 28.57 -8.83
C GLU A 187 -29.77 28.79 -10.17
N TYR A 188 -28.44 28.71 -10.16
CA TYR A 188 -27.65 28.80 -11.39
C TYR A 188 -27.87 27.60 -12.30
N ALA A 189 -27.90 26.39 -11.74
CA ALA A 189 -28.11 25.16 -12.48
C ALA A 189 -29.49 25.18 -13.17
N ASP A 190 -30.54 25.57 -12.44
CA ASP A 190 -31.91 25.71 -12.98
C ASP A 190 -31.98 26.77 -14.10
N GLN A 191 -31.30 27.91 -13.93
CA GLN A 191 -31.27 28.97 -14.96
C GLN A 191 -30.57 28.51 -16.23
N LYS A 192 -29.50 27.76 -16.12
CA LYS A 192 -28.70 27.29 -17.25
C LYS A 192 -29.43 26.21 -18.04
N ASN A 193 -30.18 25.33 -17.38
CA ASN A 193 -30.96 24.25 -18.00
C ASN A 193 -32.38 24.62 -18.44
N GLY A 194 -32.71 25.92 -18.47
CA GLY A 194 -33.97 26.43 -19.03
C GLY A 194 -35.22 26.11 -18.23
N GLY A 195 -35.11 25.76 -16.99
CA GLY A 195 -36.24 25.41 -16.09
C GLY A 195 -35.74 24.53 -14.91
N THR A 196 -36.60 23.67 -14.38
CA THR A 196 -36.21 22.69 -13.39
C THR A 196 -35.34 21.63 -14.04
N ALA A 197 -34.05 21.63 -13.67
CA ALA A 197 -33.10 20.58 -14.05
C ALA A 197 -33.52 19.23 -13.49
N THR A 198 -33.38 18.17 -14.28
CA THR A 198 -33.37 16.81 -13.73
C THR A 198 -32.10 16.61 -12.93
N LEU A 199 -32.18 15.88 -11.83
CA LEU A 199 -31.09 15.68 -10.91
C LEU A 199 -30.81 14.20 -10.72
N ASP A 200 -29.57 13.90 -10.38
CA ASP A 200 -29.18 12.62 -9.83
C ASP A 200 -29.35 12.65 -8.31
N TYR A 201 -30.02 11.64 -7.78
CA TYR A 201 -30.24 11.48 -6.36
C TYR A 201 -29.45 10.32 -5.80
N TYR A 202 -28.43 10.63 -5.02
CA TYR A 202 -27.58 9.69 -4.31
C TYR A 202 -28.22 9.36 -2.96
N VAL A 203 -28.63 8.13 -2.79
CA VAL A 203 -29.44 7.70 -1.64
C VAL A 203 -28.63 6.85 -0.70
N GLY A 204 -28.53 7.30 0.56
CA GLY A 204 -28.02 6.55 1.69
C GLY A 204 -29.15 5.86 2.44
N LEU A 205 -29.04 4.53 2.62
CA LEU A 205 -30.02 3.71 3.30
C LEU A 205 -29.71 3.56 4.78
N LYS A 206 -30.74 3.54 5.62
CA LYS A 206 -30.62 3.21 7.05
C LYS A 206 -30.20 1.77 7.21
N ASN A 207 -29.16 1.55 8.05
CA ASN A 207 -28.58 0.24 8.33
C ASN A 207 -28.03 -0.50 7.08
N ALA A 208 -27.61 0.21 6.06
CA ALA A 208 -27.06 -0.34 4.82
C ALA A 208 -25.90 -1.32 5.05
N GLU A 209 -25.12 -1.12 6.13
CA GLU A 209 -24.00 -2.01 6.52
C GLU A 209 -24.43 -3.45 6.87
N ASN A 210 -25.74 -3.69 7.15
CA ASN A 210 -26.30 -5.00 7.45
C ASN A 210 -27.22 -5.53 6.32
N MET A 211 -27.29 -4.85 5.20
CA MET A 211 -28.12 -5.18 4.06
C MET A 211 -27.29 -5.87 3.00
N SER A 212 -27.84 -6.87 2.33
CA SER A 212 -27.22 -7.47 1.15
C SER A 212 -27.48 -6.63 -0.10
N GLU A 213 -26.65 -6.82 -1.12
CA GLU A 213 -26.85 -6.16 -2.42
C GLU A 213 -28.21 -6.52 -3.04
N GLU A 214 -28.65 -7.78 -2.91
CA GLU A 214 -29.95 -8.26 -3.38
C GLU A 214 -31.12 -7.55 -2.69
N GLU A 215 -31.04 -7.36 -1.36
CA GLU A 215 -32.06 -6.63 -0.59
C GLU A 215 -32.13 -5.15 -1.02
N ALA A 216 -30.97 -4.51 -1.24
CA ALA A 216 -30.91 -3.13 -1.72
C ALA A 216 -31.45 -3.00 -3.15
N THR A 217 -31.13 -3.95 -4.02
CA THR A 217 -31.63 -4.00 -5.41
C THR A 217 -33.15 -4.19 -5.44
N ASN A 218 -33.69 -5.10 -4.65
CA ASN A 218 -35.13 -5.31 -4.54
C ASN A 218 -35.84 -4.05 -4.04
N TYR A 219 -35.30 -3.41 -3.00
CA TYR A 219 -35.82 -2.15 -2.48
C TYR A 219 -35.77 -1.02 -3.51
N ALA A 220 -34.64 -0.86 -4.24
CA ALA A 220 -34.49 0.13 -5.29
C ALA A 220 -35.51 -0.04 -6.42
N ASN A 221 -35.72 -1.27 -6.88
CA ASN A 221 -36.68 -1.60 -7.94
C ASN A 221 -38.16 -1.40 -7.51
N GLU A 222 -38.50 -1.75 -6.27
CA GLU A 222 -39.84 -1.48 -5.70
C GLU A 222 -40.09 0.03 -5.63
N LEU A 223 -39.09 0.77 -5.17
CA LEU A 223 -39.17 2.22 -5.04
C LEU A 223 -39.28 2.89 -6.40
N ALA A 224 -38.48 2.49 -7.39
CA ALA A 224 -38.53 2.99 -8.76
C ALA A 224 -39.93 2.78 -9.38
N LYS A 225 -40.52 1.59 -9.28
CA LYS A 225 -41.86 1.28 -9.73
C LYS A 225 -42.92 2.18 -9.09
N SER A 226 -42.80 2.42 -7.77
CA SER A 226 -43.74 3.27 -7.03
C SER A 226 -43.69 4.73 -7.44
N LEU A 227 -42.54 5.19 -7.95
CA LEU A 227 -42.29 6.57 -8.36
C LEU A 227 -42.35 6.80 -9.87
N ASN A 228 -42.67 5.76 -10.66
CA ASN A 228 -42.60 5.76 -12.11
C ASN A 228 -41.23 6.18 -12.64
N ILE A 229 -40.17 5.66 -12.04
CA ILE A 229 -38.79 5.79 -12.49
C ILE A 229 -38.48 4.55 -13.33
N SER A 230 -37.80 4.70 -14.46
CA SER A 230 -37.43 3.55 -15.29
C SER A 230 -36.32 2.76 -14.65
N ASP A 231 -36.25 1.45 -14.90
CA ASP A 231 -35.21 0.59 -14.34
C ASP A 231 -33.78 1.03 -14.80
N GLU A 232 -33.67 1.71 -15.94
CA GLU A 232 -32.44 2.26 -16.50
C GLU A 232 -31.86 3.42 -15.66
N GLN A 233 -32.75 4.14 -14.97
CA GLN A 233 -32.39 5.27 -14.13
C GLN A 233 -31.98 4.84 -12.68
N VAL A 234 -31.93 3.52 -12.41
CA VAL A 234 -31.61 2.99 -11.08
C VAL A 234 -30.25 2.30 -11.11
N ILE A 235 -29.33 2.79 -10.32
CA ILE A 235 -27.99 2.20 -10.17
C ILE A 235 -27.83 1.77 -8.73
N VAL A 236 -27.64 0.46 -8.48
CA VAL A 236 -27.23 -0.05 -7.17
C VAL A 236 -25.73 -0.19 -7.17
N ARG A 237 -25.07 0.35 -6.16
CA ARG A 237 -23.61 0.42 -6.08
C ARG A 237 -23.04 -0.87 -5.49
N SER A 238 -22.77 -1.85 -6.35
CA SER A 238 -22.15 -3.14 -5.98
C SER A 238 -20.82 -2.98 -5.25
N ASP A 239 -20.02 -1.95 -5.57
CA ASP A 239 -18.76 -1.65 -4.91
C ASP A 239 -18.90 -1.39 -3.40
N TYR A 240 -20.01 -0.78 -2.98
CA TYR A 240 -20.36 -0.61 -1.58
C TYR A 240 -20.50 -1.97 -0.87
N PHE A 241 -21.36 -2.83 -1.42
CA PHE A 241 -21.70 -4.12 -0.79
C PHE A 241 -20.50 -5.07 -0.76
N VAL A 242 -19.76 -5.16 -1.86
CA VAL A 242 -18.51 -5.95 -1.94
C VAL A 242 -17.49 -5.49 -0.90
N THR A 243 -17.33 -4.18 -0.70
CA THR A 243 -16.40 -3.64 0.29
C THR A 243 -16.86 -3.94 1.72
N MET A 244 -18.18 -3.82 1.99
CA MET A 244 -18.73 -4.13 3.32
C MET A 244 -18.66 -5.62 3.64
N GLU A 245 -18.93 -6.50 2.66
CA GLU A 245 -18.83 -7.94 2.82
C GLU A 245 -17.39 -8.41 3.05
N ARG A 246 -16.41 -7.88 2.32
CA ARG A 246 -14.98 -8.18 2.54
C ARG A 246 -14.50 -7.76 3.93
N GLY A 247 -15.07 -6.72 4.50
CA GLY A 247 -14.78 -6.24 5.83
C GLY A 247 -13.30 -5.90 6.04
N LEU A 248 -12.78 -6.21 7.25
CA LEU A 248 -11.39 -5.91 7.62
C LEU A 248 -10.34 -6.85 7.00
N ILE A 249 -10.78 -7.95 6.38
CA ILE A 249 -9.88 -8.97 5.82
C ILE A 249 -10.00 -8.92 4.29
N ASN A 250 -9.16 -8.12 3.66
CA ASN A 250 -9.02 -8.04 2.21
C ASN A 250 -7.75 -8.76 1.74
N SER A 251 -7.54 -8.82 0.41
CA SER A 251 -6.36 -9.46 -0.21
C SER A 251 -5.03 -8.89 0.31
N ASP A 252 -4.96 -7.59 0.57
CA ASP A 252 -3.75 -6.93 1.02
C ASP A 252 -3.36 -7.32 2.45
N MET A 253 -4.33 -7.75 3.26
CA MET A 253 -4.12 -8.18 4.62
C MET A 253 -3.15 -9.35 4.73
N TYR A 254 -3.17 -10.28 3.76
CA TYR A 254 -2.25 -11.42 3.74
C TYR A 254 -0.79 -10.99 3.66
N LEU A 255 -0.50 -9.91 2.92
CA LEU A 255 0.84 -9.33 2.85
C LEU A 255 1.29 -8.78 4.21
N TYR A 256 0.43 -8.02 4.89
CA TYR A 256 0.77 -7.46 6.22
C TYR A 256 0.92 -8.55 7.28
N LEU A 257 0.13 -9.62 7.22
CA LEU A 257 0.29 -10.79 8.06
C LEU A 257 1.62 -11.50 7.79
N LEU A 258 2.05 -11.63 6.55
CA LEU A 258 3.35 -12.19 6.17
C LEU A 258 4.51 -11.33 6.72
N ILE A 259 4.49 -10.02 6.50
CA ILE A 259 5.50 -9.09 7.04
C ILE A 259 5.51 -9.14 8.58
N GLY A 260 4.33 -9.21 9.20
CA GLY A 260 4.17 -9.36 10.63
C GLY A 260 4.79 -10.67 11.16
N ALA A 261 4.59 -11.80 10.47
CA ALA A 261 5.19 -13.09 10.83
C ALA A 261 6.71 -13.08 10.72
N ILE A 262 7.26 -12.43 9.69
CA ILE A 262 8.71 -12.24 9.51
C ILE A 262 9.26 -11.38 10.66
N THR A 263 8.61 -10.26 10.97
CA THR A 263 8.97 -9.35 12.06
C THR A 263 8.90 -10.05 13.42
N PHE A 264 7.88 -10.85 13.66
CA PHE A 264 7.70 -11.66 14.87
C PHE A 264 8.85 -12.65 15.05
N THR A 265 9.16 -13.42 14.01
CA THR A 265 10.24 -14.41 14.03
C THR A 265 11.60 -13.73 14.22
N GLY A 266 11.82 -12.63 13.50
CA GLY A 266 13.03 -11.83 13.61
C GLY A 266 13.24 -11.25 14.99
N SER A 267 12.22 -10.66 15.60
CA SER A 267 12.25 -10.14 16.97
C SER A 267 12.59 -11.22 17.97
N GLY A 268 12.06 -12.42 17.79
CA GLY A 268 12.37 -13.59 18.64
C GLY A 268 13.84 -13.97 18.60
N ILE A 269 14.46 -13.96 17.42
CA ILE A 269 15.89 -14.27 17.25
C ILE A 269 16.77 -13.18 17.90
N VAL A 270 16.39 -11.90 17.77
CA VAL A 270 17.11 -10.79 18.40
C VAL A 270 17.03 -10.90 19.92
N ILE A 271 15.86 -11.09 20.48
CA ILE A 271 15.65 -11.27 21.92
C ILE A 271 16.46 -12.50 22.42
N TYR A 272 16.40 -13.61 21.69
CA TYR A 272 17.18 -14.81 22.00
C TYR A 272 18.67 -14.51 22.02
N SER A 273 19.19 -13.78 21.03
CA SER A 273 20.63 -13.46 20.94
C SER A 273 21.10 -12.62 22.13
N ILE A 274 20.30 -11.65 22.56
CA ILE A 274 20.59 -10.79 23.71
C ILE A 274 20.63 -11.60 25.00
N PHE A 275 19.65 -12.45 25.25
CA PHE A 275 19.64 -13.30 26.45
C PHE A 275 20.73 -14.38 26.42
N TYR A 276 21.08 -14.91 25.24
CA TYR A 276 22.17 -15.87 25.09
C TYR A 276 23.53 -15.24 25.43
N ILE A 277 23.80 -14.02 24.97
CA ILE A 277 25.03 -13.29 25.28
C ILE A 277 25.05 -12.92 26.75
N SER A 278 23.93 -12.40 27.28
CA SER A 278 23.77 -12.08 28.71
C SER A 278 24.02 -13.30 29.63
N PHE A 279 23.55 -14.48 29.20
CA PHE A 279 23.82 -15.73 29.90
C PHE A 279 25.32 -16.05 29.92
N ALA A 280 26.00 -15.95 28.78
CA ALA A 280 27.44 -16.25 28.66
C ALA A 280 28.29 -15.37 29.61
N GLU A 281 27.91 -14.13 29.83
CA GLU A 281 28.55 -13.21 30.75
C GLU A 281 28.32 -13.60 32.23
N ASN A 282 27.12 -14.07 32.56
CA ASN A 282 26.75 -14.37 33.94
C ASN A 282 27.03 -15.83 34.37
N ILE A 283 27.65 -16.64 33.49
CA ILE A 283 27.98 -18.07 33.80
C ILE A 283 28.71 -18.22 35.09
N ARG A 284 29.73 -17.38 35.34
CA ARG A 284 30.54 -17.42 36.57
C ARG A 284 29.72 -17.11 37.81
N SER A 285 28.88 -16.09 37.76
CA SER A 285 27.95 -15.74 38.85
C SER A 285 26.95 -16.88 39.15
N TYR A 286 26.39 -17.53 38.10
CA TYR A 286 25.53 -18.69 38.29
C TYR A 286 26.28 -19.90 38.89
N GLY A 287 27.55 -20.10 38.51
CA GLY A 287 28.43 -21.10 39.12
C GLY A 287 28.71 -20.82 40.58
N GLN A 288 29.01 -19.57 40.94
CA GLN A 288 29.20 -19.15 42.36
C GLN A 288 27.91 -19.36 43.17
N LEU A 289 26.74 -19.04 42.63
CA LEU A 289 25.46 -19.32 43.28
C LEU A 289 25.29 -20.83 43.52
N ARG A 290 25.75 -21.68 42.62
CA ARG A 290 25.70 -23.15 42.78
C ARG A 290 26.68 -23.67 43.82
N THR A 291 27.84 -23.04 44.01
CA THR A 291 28.79 -23.43 45.11
C THR A 291 28.18 -23.18 46.48
N ILE A 292 27.32 -22.16 46.60
CA ILE A 292 26.58 -21.80 47.84
C ILE A 292 25.32 -22.66 48.02
N GLY A 293 25.05 -23.63 47.11
CA GLY A 293 23.92 -24.60 47.26
C GLY A 293 22.68 -24.25 46.44
N THR A 294 22.69 -23.24 45.54
CA THR A 294 21.52 -22.92 44.73
C THR A 294 21.17 -24.06 43.74
N THR A 295 19.93 -24.49 43.72
CA THR A 295 19.46 -25.59 42.87
C THR A 295 19.27 -25.18 41.41
N LYS A 296 19.28 -26.17 40.49
CA LYS A 296 18.96 -25.92 39.05
C LYS A 296 17.60 -25.23 38.88
N LYS A 297 16.58 -25.57 39.66
CA LYS A 297 15.22 -25.00 39.62
C LYS A 297 15.24 -23.53 40.03
N GLN A 298 16.03 -23.17 41.07
CA GLN A 298 16.15 -21.79 41.55
C GLN A 298 16.85 -20.89 40.52
N ILE A 299 17.93 -21.35 39.88
CA ILE A 299 18.61 -20.59 38.80
C ILE A 299 17.65 -20.37 37.64
N LYS A 300 16.91 -21.40 37.22
CA LYS A 300 15.86 -21.21 36.21
C LYS A 300 14.87 -20.12 36.60
N LYS A 301 14.37 -20.16 37.82
CA LYS A 301 13.41 -19.18 38.35
C LYS A 301 13.99 -17.76 38.40
N ILE A 302 15.26 -17.60 38.76
CA ILE A 302 15.95 -16.28 38.75
C ILE A 302 15.97 -15.70 37.35
N VAL A 303 16.46 -16.44 36.34
CA VAL A 303 16.57 -15.94 34.97
C VAL A 303 15.23 -15.69 34.32
N TYR A 304 14.22 -16.55 34.59
CA TYR A 304 12.86 -16.30 34.11
C TYR A 304 12.22 -15.06 34.75
N LEU A 305 12.49 -14.79 36.04
CA LEU A 305 12.02 -13.58 36.71
C LEU A 305 12.68 -12.31 36.13
N GLU A 306 13.98 -12.39 35.80
CA GLU A 306 14.67 -11.29 35.11
C GLU A 306 13.98 -11.00 33.77
N GLY A 307 13.80 -12.03 32.93
CA GLY A 307 13.12 -11.91 31.65
C GLY A 307 11.69 -11.37 31.75
N LYS A 308 10.89 -11.89 32.71
CA LYS A 308 9.53 -11.38 32.94
C LYS A 308 9.50 -9.91 33.31
N LYS A 309 10.45 -9.43 34.12
CA LYS A 309 10.51 -8.01 34.52
C LYS A 309 10.91 -7.11 33.37
N LEU A 310 11.90 -7.54 32.55
CA LEU A 310 12.32 -6.79 31.39
C LEU A 310 11.19 -6.74 30.35
N ALA A 311 10.48 -7.84 30.13
CA ALA A 311 9.30 -7.90 29.28
C ALA A 311 8.14 -7.05 29.83
N GLY A 312 7.92 -7.09 31.15
CA GLY A 312 6.85 -6.33 31.82
C GLY A 312 7.03 -4.80 31.74
N ILE A 313 8.26 -4.33 31.43
CA ILE A 313 8.54 -2.90 31.19
C ILE A 313 8.60 -2.64 29.69
N GLY A 314 9.31 -3.48 28.95
CA GLY A 314 9.56 -3.28 27.51
C GLY A 314 8.29 -3.40 26.67
N ILE A 315 7.45 -4.42 26.92
CA ILE A 315 6.23 -4.64 26.13
C ILE A 315 5.25 -3.45 26.25
N PRO A 316 4.85 -2.99 27.45
CA PRO A 316 3.95 -1.84 27.55
C PRO A 316 4.50 -0.57 26.89
N LEU A 317 5.80 -0.28 27.05
CA LEU A 317 6.43 0.87 26.36
C LEU A 317 6.36 0.72 24.85
N GLY A 318 6.60 -0.49 24.35
CA GLY A 318 6.51 -0.79 22.92
C GLY A 318 5.09 -0.68 22.38
N LEU A 319 4.10 -1.17 23.12
CA LEU A 319 2.69 -1.07 22.72
C LEU A 319 2.19 0.38 22.70
N ILE A 320 2.61 1.22 23.65
CA ILE A 320 2.30 2.66 23.62
C ILE A 320 2.93 3.31 22.38
N ALA A 321 4.22 3.05 22.14
CA ALA A 321 4.91 3.60 20.96
C ALA A 321 4.30 3.10 19.64
N GLY A 322 3.94 1.82 19.55
CA GLY A 322 3.30 1.23 18.37
C GLY A 322 1.91 1.82 18.09
N ASN A 323 1.12 2.08 19.13
CA ASN A 323 -0.17 2.77 18.98
C ASN A 323 0.00 4.22 18.50
N LEU A 324 0.97 4.95 19.05
CA LEU A 324 1.26 6.31 18.58
C LEU A 324 1.68 6.31 17.10
N ILE A 325 2.60 5.42 16.71
CA ILE A 325 3.03 5.27 15.32
C ILE A 325 1.83 4.94 14.43
N GLY A 326 1.00 3.96 14.80
CA GLY A 326 -0.18 3.56 14.03
C GLY A 326 -1.19 4.71 13.85
N TYR A 327 -1.45 5.49 14.89
CA TYR A 327 -2.33 6.65 14.83
C TYR A 327 -1.83 7.73 13.86
N PHE A 328 -0.52 8.06 13.91
CA PHE A 328 0.05 9.07 13.02
C PHE A 328 0.18 8.62 11.56
N ILE A 329 0.31 7.32 11.32
CA ILE A 329 0.43 6.79 9.94
C ILE A 329 -0.91 6.81 9.22
N ILE A 330 -2.01 6.38 9.89
CA ILE A 330 -3.34 6.28 9.25
C ILE A 330 -4.41 6.83 10.21
N PRO A 331 -4.54 8.16 10.34
CA PRO A 331 -5.53 8.75 11.24
C PRO A 331 -6.97 8.40 10.82
N ASN A 332 -7.27 8.38 9.52
CA ASN A 332 -8.61 8.08 8.98
C ASN A 332 -9.05 6.61 9.13
N GLY A 333 -8.08 5.70 9.29
CA GLY A 333 -8.35 4.28 9.56
C GLY A 333 -8.21 3.92 11.04
N TRP A 334 -7.96 4.89 11.90
CA TRP A 334 -7.81 4.64 13.32
C TRP A 334 -9.16 4.34 13.98
N ASN A 335 -9.27 3.13 14.53
CA ASN A 335 -10.40 2.74 15.34
C ASN A 335 -9.89 2.29 16.73
N TRP A 336 -10.41 2.90 17.78
CA TRP A 336 -9.95 2.63 19.14
C TRP A 336 -10.19 1.18 19.57
N LEU A 337 -11.28 0.53 19.12
CA LEU A 337 -11.59 -0.85 19.45
C LEU A 337 -10.63 -1.82 18.77
N THR A 338 -10.41 -1.65 17.46
CA THR A 338 -9.43 -2.42 16.68
C THR A 338 -8.02 -2.24 17.25
N SER A 339 -7.64 -1.00 17.59
CA SER A 339 -6.37 -0.70 18.24
C SER A 339 -6.22 -1.40 19.59
N LEU A 340 -7.26 -1.40 20.43
CA LEU A 340 -7.26 -2.10 21.72
C LEU A 340 -7.10 -3.61 21.54
N ILE A 341 -7.88 -4.21 20.63
CA ILE A 341 -7.81 -5.65 20.33
C ILE A 341 -6.40 -6.03 19.86
N MET A 342 -5.86 -5.28 18.88
CA MET A 342 -4.52 -5.53 18.34
C MET A 342 -3.44 -5.33 19.41
N THR A 343 -3.57 -4.33 20.27
CA THR A 343 -2.65 -4.09 21.39
C THR A 343 -2.61 -5.30 22.33
N VAL A 344 -3.77 -5.88 22.68
CA VAL A 344 -3.84 -7.07 23.51
C VAL A 344 -3.24 -8.29 22.81
N VAL A 345 -3.61 -8.52 21.55
CA VAL A 345 -3.11 -9.65 20.74
C VAL A 345 -1.59 -9.57 20.60
N VAL A 346 -1.06 -8.43 20.12
CA VAL A 346 0.38 -8.22 19.97
C VAL A 346 1.10 -8.29 21.30
N GLY A 347 0.52 -7.77 22.39
CA GLY A 347 1.07 -7.86 23.74
C GLY A 347 1.25 -9.30 24.21
N ILE A 348 0.24 -10.14 24.00
CA ILE A 348 0.28 -11.57 24.26
C ILE A 348 1.36 -12.25 23.42
N PHE A 349 1.40 -12.00 22.11
CA PHE A 349 2.41 -12.54 21.20
C PHE A 349 3.82 -12.10 21.59
N ALA A 350 4.05 -10.81 21.88
CA ALA A 350 5.34 -10.28 22.31
C ALA A 350 5.80 -10.92 23.64
N PHE A 351 4.87 -11.18 24.56
CA PHE A 351 5.18 -11.89 25.81
C PHE A 351 5.57 -13.35 25.53
N PHE A 352 4.79 -14.07 24.72
CA PHE A 352 5.09 -15.46 24.38
C PHE A 352 6.44 -15.60 23.67
N ILE A 353 6.73 -14.74 22.67
CA ILE A 353 8.01 -14.82 21.95
C ILE A 353 9.20 -14.52 22.88
N THR A 354 9.04 -13.53 23.78
CA THR A 354 10.08 -13.22 24.77
C THR A 354 10.33 -14.42 25.69
N MET A 355 9.28 -15.03 26.24
CA MET A 355 9.38 -16.21 27.10
C MET A 355 9.96 -17.41 26.38
N PHE A 356 9.58 -17.64 25.12
CA PHE A 356 10.12 -18.71 24.30
C PHE A 356 11.61 -18.48 23.99
N SER A 357 11.99 -17.26 23.63
CA SER A 357 13.38 -16.89 23.33
C SER A 357 14.31 -17.10 24.53
N ILE A 358 13.83 -16.86 25.74
CA ILE A 358 14.59 -17.03 26.98
C ILE A 358 14.75 -18.51 27.38
N ARG A 359 13.87 -19.41 26.92
CA ARG A 359 13.82 -20.82 27.36
C ARG A 359 15.15 -21.56 27.23
N THR A 360 15.83 -21.40 26.09
CA THR A 360 17.13 -22.07 25.83
C THR A 360 18.28 -21.48 26.66
N PRO A 361 18.50 -20.16 26.75
CA PRO A 361 19.45 -19.56 27.67
C PRO A 361 19.24 -19.98 29.12
N VAL A 362 17.99 -19.96 29.59
CA VAL A 362 17.62 -20.39 30.95
C VAL A 362 17.98 -21.87 31.19
N LYS A 363 17.70 -22.75 30.24
CA LYS A 363 18.06 -24.17 30.35
C LYS A 363 19.58 -24.33 30.47
N ARG A 364 20.35 -23.63 29.67
CA ARG A 364 21.85 -23.66 29.74
C ARG A 364 22.37 -23.09 31.07
N ALA A 365 21.85 -21.95 31.54
CA ALA A 365 22.19 -21.36 32.81
C ALA A 365 22.03 -22.34 33.97
N SER A 366 20.99 -23.13 33.94
CA SER A 366 20.70 -24.08 35.01
C SER A 366 21.57 -25.35 35.02
N LEU A 367 22.26 -25.64 33.92
CA LEU A 367 23.09 -26.83 33.74
C LEU A 367 24.56 -26.60 34.08
N VAL A 368 24.99 -25.33 34.22
CA VAL A 368 26.40 -24.99 34.55
C VAL A 368 26.82 -25.64 35.86
N SER A 369 27.93 -26.39 35.82
CA SER A 369 28.52 -26.97 37.03
C SER A 369 29.43 -25.94 37.74
N PRO A 370 29.62 -26.03 39.07
CA PRO A 370 30.52 -25.12 39.80
C PRO A 370 31.97 -25.18 39.28
N ILE A 371 32.44 -26.35 38.91
CA ILE A 371 33.78 -26.59 38.39
C ILE A 371 33.90 -26.03 36.96
N GLU A 372 32.90 -26.23 36.16
CA GLU A 372 32.84 -25.68 34.80
C GLU A 372 32.80 -24.14 34.83
N ALA A 373 32.06 -23.55 35.77
CA ALA A 373 31.94 -22.10 35.91
C ALA A 373 33.25 -21.43 36.38
N THR A 374 34.01 -22.07 37.27
CA THR A 374 35.30 -21.55 37.72
C THR A 374 36.40 -21.72 36.66
N ARG A 375 36.27 -22.75 35.81
CA ARG A 375 37.13 -22.99 34.64
C ARG A 375 36.64 -22.31 33.38
N TYR A 376 35.42 -21.76 33.41
CA TYR A 376 34.84 -21.04 32.27
C TYR A 376 35.58 -19.73 32.09
N THR A 377 36.72 -19.84 31.44
CA THR A 377 37.29 -18.73 30.71
C THR A 377 36.46 -18.68 29.41
N THR A 378 36.21 -17.51 28.88
CA THR A 378 35.62 -17.28 27.56
C THR A 378 36.36 -18.07 26.45
N TYR A 379 37.35 -18.84 26.84
CA TYR A 379 38.38 -19.61 26.12
C TYR A 379 37.99 -21.07 25.74
N GLN A 380 36.84 -21.59 26.10
CA GLN A 380 36.45 -22.94 25.65
C GLN A 380 35.84 -22.94 24.23
N GLY A 381 36.56 -22.43 23.25
CA GLY A 381 36.51 -22.96 21.90
C GLY A 381 37.43 -24.17 21.86
N GLY A 382 36.90 -25.35 21.46
CA GLY A 382 37.70 -26.57 21.32
C GLY A 382 39.01 -26.27 20.59
N ALA A 383 40.08 -26.75 21.14
CA ALA A 383 41.39 -26.73 20.51
C ALA A 383 41.31 -27.50 19.19
N THR A 384 41.04 -26.84 18.12
CA THR A 384 41.43 -27.27 16.79
C THR A 384 42.93 -27.01 16.74
N GLU A 385 43.71 -28.05 16.82
CA GLU A 385 45.12 -28.04 16.54
C GLU A 385 45.40 -27.38 15.20
N SER A 386 45.62 -26.08 15.20
CA SER A 386 46.15 -25.37 14.04
C SER A 386 47.63 -25.21 14.26
N ASN A 387 48.42 -26.18 13.83
CA ASN A 387 49.87 -26.20 13.81
C ASN A 387 50.47 -25.24 12.76
N LYS A 388 49.81 -24.17 12.36
CA LYS A 388 50.39 -23.14 11.51
C LYS A 388 50.76 -21.92 12.34
N LEU A 389 52.01 -21.87 12.77
CA LEU A 389 52.68 -20.66 13.25
C LEU A 389 52.58 -19.58 12.13
N HIS A 390 51.71 -18.60 12.32
CA HIS A 390 51.69 -17.42 11.45
C HIS A 390 52.95 -16.57 11.76
N ARG A 391 53.85 -16.43 10.81
CA ARG A 391 55.11 -15.72 10.88
C ARG A 391 54.97 -14.22 11.21
N THR A 392 53.79 -13.62 11.02
CA THR A 392 53.49 -12.22 11.31
C THR A 392 52.08 -12.08 11.90
N ILE A 393 51.93 -11.48 13.06
CA ILE A 393 50.66 -11.17 13.71
C ILE A 393 50.22 -9.79 13.24
N SER A 394 49.30 -9.73 12.29
CA SER A 394 48.67 -8.48 11.84
C SER A 394 47.32 -8.23 12.56
N PRO A 395 46.90 -6.97 12.74
CA PRO A 395 45.60 -6.65 13.32
C PRO A 395 44.40 -7.33 12.58
N LEU A 396 44.51 -7.51 11.25
CA LEU A 396 43.52 -8.21 10.46
C LEU A 396 43.49 -9.73 10.73
N SER A 397 44.67 -10.37 10.87
CA SER A 397 44.72 -11.81 11.20
C SER A 397 44.17 -12.07 12.61
N LEU A 398 44.46 -11.21 13.58
CA LEU A 398 43.87 -11.27 14.91
C LEU A 398 42.35 -11.11 14.89
N ALA A 399 41.83 -10.17 14.11
CA ALA A 399 40.38 -9.97 13.93
C ALA A 399 39.71 -11.24 13.38
N LYS A 400 40.27 -11.85 12.31
CA LYS A 400 39.75 -13.10 11.72
C LYS A 400 39.75 -14.26 12.71
N VAL A 401 40.89 -14.47 13.42
CA VAL A 401 40.98 -15.54 14.41
C VAL A 401 39.98 -15.35 15.54
N ASN A 402 39.80 -14.12 16.02
CA ASN A 402 38.84 -13.81 17.06
C ASN A 402 37.40 -14.11 16.68
N LEU A 403 37.01 -13.76 15.45
CA LEU A 403 35.68 -14.02 14.94
C LEU A 403 35.41 -15.52 14.76
N LEU A 404 36.37 -16.26 14.22
CA LEU A 404 36.23 -17.70 13.94
C LEU A 404 36.34 -18.58 15.19
N ARG A 405 36.99 -18.10 16.26
CA ARG A 405 37.15 -18.83 17.51
C ARG A 405 35.81 -19.17 18.17
N SER A 406 34.81 -18.30 18.06
CA SER A 406 33.47 -18.51 18.63
C SER A 406 32.39 -18.53 17.57
N ARG A 407 32.45 -19.51 16.64
CA ARG A 407 31.58 -19.60 15.47
C ARG A 407 30.08 -19.44 15.77
N ARG A 408 29.58 -20.07 16.85
CA ARG A 408 28.16 -19.97 17.25
C ARG A 408 27.76 -18.55 17.62
N LYS A 409 28.62 -17.86 18.43
CA LYS A 409 28.37 -16.46 18.82
C LYS A 409 28.42 -15.55 17.59
N PHE A 410 29.41 -15.76 16.71
CA PHE A 410 29.57 -15.03 15.47
C PHE A 410 28.33 -15.17 14.55
N LEU A 411 27.87 -16.39 14.28
CA LEU A 411 26.67 -16.64 13.46
C LEU A 411 25.40 -16.01 14.08
N LEU A 412 25.19 -16.17 15.39
CA LEU A 412 24.05 -15.55 16.06
C LEU A 412 24.06 -14.02 15.94
N THR A 413 25.25 -13.42 16.05
CA THR A 413 25.40 -11.97 15.86
C THR A 413 25.04 -11.56 14.44
N ILE A 414 25.55 -12.26 13.41
CA ILE A 414 25.25 -11.97 12.02
C ILE A 414 23.75 -12.11 11.75
N VAL A 415 23.15 -13.24 12.13
CA VAL A 415 21.71 -13.48 11.92
C VAL A 415 20.89 -12.39 12.61
N SER A 416 21.22 -12.07 13.86
CA SER A 416 20.51 -11.02 14.62
C SER A 416 20.62 -9.64 13.97
N LEU A 417 21.80 -9.29 13.43
CA LEU A 417 22.01 -8.01 12.73
C LEU A 417 21.33 -7.98 11.34
N SER A 418 21.32 -9.14 10.66
CA SER A 418 20.76 -9.22 9.31
C SER A 418 19.23 -9.06 9.27
N ILE A 419 18.52 -9.39 10.36
CA ILE A 419 17.05 -9.37 10.39
C ILE A 419 16.49 -7.99 10.04
N GLY A 420 17.00 -6.94 10.68
CA GLY A 420 16.58 -5.58 10.38
C GLY A 420 16.92 -5.18 8.93
N GLY A 421 18.08 -5.60 8.44
CA GLY A 421 18.46 -5.38 7.05
C GLY A 421 17.58 -6.15 6.06
N VAL A 422 17.24 -7.40 6.36
CA VAL A 422 16.34 -8.24 5.55
C VAL A 422 14.97 -7.56 5.42
N LEU A 423 14.38 -7.12 6.53
CA LEU A 423 13.10 -6.40 6.50
C LEU A 423 13.20 -5.09 5.71
N LEU A 424 14.30 -4.33 5.90
CA LEU A 424 14.54 -3.09 5.17
C LEU A 424 14.62 -3.34 3.65
N VAL A 425 15.40 -4.34 3.23
CA VAL A 425 15.53 -4.70 1.81
C VAL A 425 14.20 -5.21 1.25
N THR A 426 13.44 -6.02 1.99
CA THR A 426 12.13 -6.51 1.56
C THR A 426 11.15 -5.36 1.30
N VAL A 427 11.01 -4.42 2.26
CA VAL A 427 10.13 -3.25 2.10
C VAL A 427 10.60 -2.36 0.95
N SER A 428 11.92 -2.13 0.85
CA SER A 428 12.46 -1.31 -0.24
C SER A 428 12.32 -1.97 -1.61
N THR A 429 12.38 -3.30 -1.68
CA THR A 429 12.09 -4.04 -2.92
C THR A 429 10.66 -3.77 -3.37
N LEU A 430 9.68 -3.81 -2.46
CA LEU A 430 8.28 -3.51 -2.79
C LEU A 430 8.10 -2.08 -3.32
N MET A 431 8.80 -1.10 -2.71
CA MET A 431 8.73 0.31 -3.13
C MET A 431 9.27 0.53 -4.55
N VAL A 432 10.35 -0.14 -4.94
CA VAL A 432 10.97 0.05 -6.26
C VAL A 432 10.39 -0.86 -7.34
N SER A 433 9.64 -1.90 -6.96
CA SER A 433 9.11 -2.90 -7.89
C SER A 433 7.80 -2.48 -8.57
N TYR A 434 7.18 -1.40 -8.13
CA TYR A 434 5.99 -0.84 -8.78
C TYR A 434 6.37 -0.11 -10.07
N ASN A 435 5.67 -0.41 -11.16
CA ASN A 435 5.88 0.21 -12.47
C ASN A 435 4.62 0.95 -12.94
N GLY A 436 4.56 2.26 -12.68
CA GLY A 436 3.44 3.11 -13.06
C GLY A 436 3.24 3.22 -14.58
N VAL A 437 4.33 3.17 -15.36
CA VAL A 437 4.24 3.16 -16.83
C VAL A 437 3.50 1.90 -17.31
N ALA A 438 3.86 0.74 -16.76
CA ALA A 438 3.18 -0.51 -17.10
C ALA A 438 1.71 -0.50 -16.67
N GLU A 439 1.38 0.18 -15.56
CA GLU A 439 0.01 0.31 -15.10
C GLU A 439 -0.84 1.17 -16.03
N VAL A 440 -0.33 2.33 -16.44
CA VAL A 440 -1.01 3.20 -17.42
C VAL A 440 -1.18 2.48 -18.76
N ARG A 441 -0.12 1.81 -19.25
CA ARG A 441 -0.18 1.01 -20.49
C ARG A 441 -1.16 -0.16 -20.39
N GLY A 442 -1.28 -0.77 -19.24
CA GLY A 442 -2.19 -1.91 -19.04
C GLY A 442 -3.64 -1.55 -18.76
N LYS A 443 -3.92 -0.32 -18.29
CA LYS A 443 -5.27 0.11 -17.91
C LYS A 443 -5.91 1.10 -18.85
N SER A 444 -5.16 2.10 -19.32
CA SER A 444 -5.77 3.25 -19.99
C SER A 444 -5.18 3.54 -21.36
N PHE A 445 -3.85 3.46 -21.51
CA PHE A 445 -3.15 3.86 -22.73
C PHE A 445 -2.32 2.70 -23.32
N PRO A 446 -2.95 1.67 -23.91
CA PRO A 446 -2.22 0.51 -24.41
C PRO A 446 -1.37 0.79 -25.65
N PHE A 447 -1.66 1.83 -26.43
CA PHE A 447 -1.03 2.10 -27.72
C PHE A 447 -0.27 3.44 -27.79
N GLY A 448 -0.89 4.57 -27.37
CA GLY A 448 -0.40 5.92 -27.64
C GLY A 448 -0.17 6.80 -26.41
N GLU A 449 0.11 8.08 -26.66
CA GLU A 449 0.35 9.11 -25.65
C GLU A 449 -0.86 10.04 -25.45
N TYR A 450 -1.77 10.10 -26.42
CA TYR A 450 -2.99 10.90 -26.36
C TYR A 450 -4.20 10.03 -26.67
N GLN A 451 -5.34 10.32 -26.07
CA GLN A 451 -6.63 9.76 -26.37
C GLN A 451 -7.64 10.89 -26.60
N LEU A 452 -8.36 10.78 -27.70
CA LEU A 452 -9.54 11.60 -27.97
C LEU A 452 -10.74 10.71 -27.79
N GLU A 453 -11.61 11.04 -26.86
CA GLU A 453 -12.81 10.28 -26.50
C GLU A 453 -14.06 11.07 -26.79
N LEU A 454 -15.12 10.39 -27.26
CA LEU A 454 -16.44 10.99 -27.41
C LEU A 454 -16.99 11.32 -26.02
N ASN A 455 -17.25 12.60 -25.77
CA ASN A 455 -17.69 13.09 -24.48
C ASN A 455 -19.22 13.03 -24.37
N GLU A 456 -19.74 11.88 -23.95
CA GLU A 456 -21.18 11.74 -23.62
C GLU A 456 -21.54 12.59 -22.40
N ASN A 457 -22.72 13.16 -22.42
CA ASN A 457 -23.29 13.90 -21.31
C ASN A 457 -24.79 13.62 -21.17
N ASP A 458 -25.45 14.21 -20.18
CA ASP A 458 -26.88 13.98 -19.93
C ASP A 458 -27.80 14.35 -21.11
N ASP A 459 -27.35 15.24 -22.01
CA ASP A 459 -28.12 15.69 -23.16
C ASP A 459 -27.81 14.90 -24.44
N VAL A 460 -26.62 14.33 -24.56
CA VAL A 460 -26.12 13.65 -25.77
C VAL A 460 -25.48 12.32 -25.43
N SER A 461 -26.12 11.24 -25.82
CA SER A 461 -25.60 9.87 -25.59
C SER A 461 -24.48 9.52 -26.56
N LEU A 462 -23.67 8.49 -26.18
CA LEU A 462 -22.61 7.96 -27.05
C LEU A 462 -23.14 7.60 -28.45
N SER A 463 -24.33 6.96 -28.57
CA SER A 463 -24.94 6.61 -29.85
C SER A 463 -25.26 7.84 -30.72
N GLN A 464 -25.70 8.94 -30.12
CA GLN A 464 -25.95 10.20 -30.82
C GLN A 464 -24.64 10.85 -31.29
N LEU A 465 -23.57 10.78 -30.54
CA LEU A 465 -22.24 11.27 -30.96
C LEU A 465 -21.65 10.40 -32.06
N GLN A 466 -21.80 9.09 -31.97
CA GLN A 466 -21.39 8.14 -33.00
C GLN A 466 -22.18 8.35 -34.32
N ALA A 467 -23.49 8.68 -34.23
CA ALA A 467 -24.30 9.05 -35.40
C ALA A 467 -23.80 10.30 -36.14
N GLN A 468 -23.08 11.22 -35.45
CA GLN A 468 -22.45 12.39 -36.06
C GLN A 468 -21.18 12.04 -36.86
N ASN A 469 -20.65 10.83 -36.69
CA ASN A 469 -19.43 10.32 -37.34
C ASN A 469 -18.25 11.30 -37.22
N ILE A 470 -18.00 11.81 -36.00
CA ILE A 470 -16.94 12.80 -35.73
C ILE A 470 -15.54 12.24 -36.12
N PHE A 471 -15.33 10.94 -35.92
CA PHE A 471 -14.09 10.24 -36.24
C PHE A 471 -14.07 9.72 -37.69
N ASP A 472 -14.50 10.55 -38.65
CA ASP A 472 -14.43 10.19 -40.07
C ASP A 472 -12.97 10.12 -40.60
N ASP A 473 -12.81 9.65 -41.81
CA ASP A 473 -11.50 9.48 -42.44
C ASP A 473 -10.78 10.81 -42.63
N ASP A 474 -11.49 11.92 -42.86
CA ASP A 474 -10.89 13.24 -43.01
C ASP A 474 -10.32 13.75 -41.69
N PHE A 475 -11.03 13.56 -40.57
CA PHE A 475 -10.56 13.86 -39.23
C PHE A 475 -9.32 13.05 -38.85
N ILE A 476 -9.32 11.76 -39.16
CA ILE A 476 -8.16 10.89 -38.88
C ILE A 476 -6.95 11.27 -39.73
N ASN A 477 -7.17 11.63 -40.98
CA ASN A 477 -6.10 12.12 -41.87
C ASN A 477 -5.52 13.45 -41.37
N GLU A 478 -6.36 14.37 -40.84
CA GLU A 478 -5.91 15.63 -40.23
C GLU A 478 -4.97 15.36 -39.05
N ILE A 479 -5.34 14.43 -38.15
CA ILE A 479 -4.50 14.04 -37.01
C ILE A 479 -3.21 13.33 -37.45
N THR A 480 -3.33 12.41 -38.38
CA THR A 480 -2.16 11.64 -38.87
C THR A 480 -1.14 12.52 -39.60
N ALA A 481 -1.59 13.64 -40.18
CA ALA A 481 -0.73 14.61 -40.85
C ALA A 481 0.05 15.52 -39.89
N LEU A 482 -0.26 15.52 -38.58
CA LEU A 482 0.45 16.34 -37.61
C LEU A 482 1.90 15.86 -37.44
N ASP A 483 2.83 16.83 -37.43
CA ASP A 483 4.28 16.52 -37.25
C ASP A 483 4.51 15.94 -35.84
N GLY A 484 5.01 14.72 -35.81
CA GLY A 484 5.25 13.98 -34.56
C GLY A 484 4.25 12.86 -34.29
N VAL A 485 3.14 12.78 -35.01
CA VAL A 485 2.23 11.61 -34.90
C VAL A 485 2.82 10.44 -35.67
N THR A 486 2.92 9.27 -35.04
CA THR A 486 3.46 8.04 -35.61
C THR A 486 2.41 7.01 -35.94
N GLY A 487 1.23 7.11 -35.32
CA GLY A 487 0.10 6.23 -35.60
C GLY A 487 -1.16 6.63 -34.85
N VAL A 488 -2.29 6.18 -35.37
CA VAL A 488 -3.61 6.36 -34.76
C VAL A 488 -4.30 5.01 -34.68
N LYS A 489 -4.85 4.67 -33.52
CA LYS A 489 -5.63 3.45 -33.30
C LYS A 489 -7.04 3.81 -32.88
N ARG A 490 -8.05 3.16 -33.52
CA ARG A 490 -9.44 3.27 -33.14
C ARG A 490 -9.79 2.21 -32.11
N TRP A 491 -10.55 2.60 -31.08
CA TRP A 491 -11.16 1.72 -30.12
C TRP A 491 -12.67 1.87 -30.20
N TYR A 492 -13.38 0.75 -30.13
CA TYR A 492 -14.79 0.69 -30.40
C TYR A 492 -15.58 0.27 -29.19
N SER A 493 -16.62 1.00 -28.85
CA SER A 493 -17.58 0.60 -27.81
C SER A 493 -18.97 1.12 -28.12
N ILE A 494 -19.99 0.49 -27.55
CA ILE A 494 -21.38 0.91 -27.63
C ILE A 494 -22.00 0.97 -26.24
N ASP A 495 -22.83 1.96 -25.99
CA ASP A 495 -23.69 2.02 -24.82
C ASP A 495 -24.87 1.06 -25.00
N ALA A 496 -24.73 -0.11 -24.42
CA ALA A 496 -25.68 -1.19 -24.49
C ALA A 496 -25.88 -1.84 -23.15
N VAL A 497 -27.06 -2.37 -22.90
CA VAL A 497 -27.34 -3.17 -21.71
C VAL A 497 -27.37 -4.65 -22.13
N CYS A 498 -26.49 -5.43 -21.49
CA CYS A 498 -26.39 -6.87 -21.71
C CYS A 498 -27.08 -7.61 -20.56
N ASN A 499 -28.14 -8.36 -20.90
CA ASN A 499 -28.88 -9.20 -19.96
C ASN A 499 -28.47 -10.66 -20.16
N VAL A 500 -27.92 -11.29 -19.12
CA VAL A 500 -27.52 -12.69 -19.14
C VAL A 500 -27.67 -13.30 -17.74
N ASN A 501 -28.37 -14.43 -17.64
CA ASN A 501 -28.54 -15.18 -16.38
C ASN A 501 -28.96 -14.31 -15.18
N GLY A 502 -29.77 -13.25 -15.41
CA GLY A 502 -30.18 -12.30 -14.37
C GLY A 502 -29.17 -11.21 -14.02
N SER A 503 -27.99 -11.23 -14.63
CA SER A 503 -27.01 -10.15 -14.54
C SER A 503 -27.27 -9.11 -15.62
N ARG A 504 -27.20 -7.82 -15.26
CA ARG A 504 -27.34 -6.70 -16.17
C ARG A 504 -26.08 -5.88 -16.18
N VAL A 505 -25.35 -5.89 -17.29
CA VAL A 505 -24.07 -5.19 -17.46
C VAL A 505 -24.16 -4.19 -18.58
N LYS A 506 -23.53 -3.03 -18.37
CA LYS A 506 -23.51 -1.97 -19.38
C LYS A 506 -22.29 -2.07 -20.27
N ASN A 507 -22.47 -1.65 -21.50
CA ASN A 507 -21.49 -1.42 -22.54
C ASN A 507 -20.75 -2.67 -23.04
N VAL A 508 -20.61 -2.71 -24.35
CA VAL A 508 -19.86 -3.74 -25.08
C VAL A 508 -18.72 -3.09 -25.84
N GLN A 509 -17.56 -3.71 -25.85
CA GLN A 509 -16.42 -3.25 -26.62
C GLN A 509 -16.30 -4.03 -27.95
N GLY A 510 -15.72 -3.37 -28.95
CA GLY A 510 -15.46 -3.98 -30.25
C GLY A 510 -14.01 -4.41 -30.42
N TYR A 511 -13.77 -5.43 -31.27
CA TYR A 511 -12.42 -5.79 -31.72
C TYR A 511 -12.38 -5.98 -33.23
N THR A 512 -11.23 -5.69 -33.83
CA THR A 512 -10.96 -5.80 -35.27
C THR A 512 -10.35 -7.14 -35.65
N LYS A 513 -10.29 -7.47 -36.96
CA LYS A 513 -9.62 -8.69 -37.42
C LYS A 513 -8.14 -8.76 -37.02
N ASP A 514 -7.46 -7.62 -36.94
CA ASP A 514 -6.04 -7.57 -36.59
C ASP A 514 -5.79 -7.93 -35.11
N GLU A 515 -6.82 -7.82 -34.27
CA GLU A 515 -6.75 -8.10 -32.84
C GLU A 515 -7.07 -9.56 -32.48
N VAL A 516 -7.54 -10.36 -33.45
CA VAL A 516 -7.89 -11.79 -33.23
C VAL A 516 -6.71 -12.56 -32.65
N SER A 517 -5.49 -12.34 -33.13
CA SER A 517 -4.30 -13.03 -32.61
C SER A 517 -4.01 -12.71 -31.15
N ALA A 518 -4.33 -11.49 -30.70
CA ALA A 518 -4.17 -11.10 -29.29
C ALA A 518 -5.23 -11.76 -28.40
N LEU A 519 -6.46 -11.89 -28.92
CA LEU A 519 -7.55 -12.61 -28.25
C LEU A 519 -7.27 -14.12 -28.18
N GLU A 520 -6.78 -14.73 -29.28
CA GLU A 520 -6.42 -16.15 -29.33
C GLU A 520 -5.31 -16.49 -28.33
N ALA A 521 -4.32 -15.62 -28.18
CA ALA A 521 -3.23 -15.81 -27.21
C ALA A 521 -3.72 -15.87 -25.75
N ASN A 522 -4.90 -15.32 -25.47
CA ASN A 522 -5.52 -15.26 -24.15
C ASN A 522 -6.82 -16.08 -24.07
N LEU A 523 -7.12 -16.90 -25.08
CA LEU A 523 -8.33 -17.73 -25.14
C LEU A 523 -8.29 -18.83 -24.09
N LEU A 524 -9.31 -18.90 -23.28
CA LEU A 524 -9.51 -19.92 -22.26
C LEU A 524 -10.41 -21.05 -22.78
N GLU A 525 -11.55 -20.69 -23.38
CA GLU A 525 -12.56 -21.61 -23.87
C GLU A 525 -13.23 -21.07 -25.15
N GLY A 526 -13.68 -21.96 -26.02
CA GLY A 526 -14.46 -21.59 -27.21
C GLY A 526 -13.63 -21.10 -28.39
N THR A 527 -14.12 -20.09 -29.10
CA THR A 527 -13.47 -19.47 -30.26
C THR A 527 -13.58 -17.95 -30.27
N VAL A 528 -12.61 -17.29 -30.86
CA VAL A 528 -12.60 -15.84 -31.12
C VAL A 528 -12.44 -15.54 -32.62
N ASP A 529 -12.67 -16.56 -33.48
CA ASP A 529 -12.59 -16.39 -34.94
C ASP A 529 -13.59 -15.36 -35.43
N TYR A 530 -13.09 -14.28 -36.03
CA TYR A 530 -13.86 -13.11 -36.39
C TYR A 530 -15.05 -13.43 -37.32
N ASP A 531 -14.80 -14.20 -38.38
CA ASP A 531 -15.81 -14.47 -39.38
C ASP A 531 -16.90 -15.46 -38.88
N THR A 532 -16.50 -16.39 -38.00
CA THR A 532 -17.42 -17.29 -37.29
C THR A 532 -18.34 -16.51 -36.35
N LEU A 533 -17.79 -15.58 -35.53
CA LEU A 533 -18.60 -14.77 -34.61
C LEU A 533 -19.57 -13.84 -35.40
N VAL A 534 -19.10 -13.24 -36.49
CA VAL A 534 -19.97 -12.40 -37.32
C VAL A 534 -21.16 -13.21 -37.90
N SER A 535 -20.88 -14.41 -38.44
CA SER A 535 -21.90 -15.23 -39.08
C SER A 535 -22.92 -15.84 -38.11
N GLN A 536 -22.48 -16.14 -36.86
CA GLN A 536 -23.31 -16.79 -35.84
C GLN A 536 -23.78 -15.82 -34.72
N ARG A 537 -23.54 -14.52 -34.88
CA ARG A 537 -23.86 -13.49 -33.87
C ARG A 537 -23.30 -13.82 -32.51
N GLY A 538 -21.96 -14.02 -32.46
CA GLY A 538 -21.26 -14.39 -31.27
C GLY A 538 -20.68 -13.20 -30.53
N VAL A 539 -20.57 -13.35 -29.21
CA VAL A 539 -19.84 -12.45 -28.31
C VAL A 539 -18.78 -13.25 -27.51
N VAL A 540 -17.77 -12.55 -27.06
CA VAL A 540 -16.69 -13.12 -26.22
C VAL A 540 -16.79 -12.52 -24.82
N LEU A 541 -16.77 -13.38 -23.81
CA LEU A 541 -16.74 -12.97 -22.40
C LEU A 541 -15.30 -12.67 -21.96
N LEU A 542 -15.11 -11.58 -21.24
CA LEU A 542 -13.87 -11.22 -20.59
C LEU A 542 -13.88 -11.76 -19.16
N GLN A 543 -13.11 -12.85 -18.91
CA GLN A 543 -13.07 -13.60 -17.65
C GLN A 543 -12.71 -12.71 -16.44
N ASP A 544 -11.77 -11.79 -16.60
CA ASP A 544 -11.34 -10.89 -15.51
C ASP A 544 -12.52 -10.10 -14.92
N ARG A 545 -13.50 -9.74 -15.77
CA ARG A 545 -14.71 -9.00 -15.33
C ARG A 545 -15.77 -9.92 -14.75
N ALA A 546 -15.87 -11.14 -15.26
CA ALA A 546 -16.73 -12.16 -14.66
C ALA A 546 -16.25 -12.53 -13.25
N ASP A 547 -14.93 -12.71 -13.06
CA ASP A 547 -14.33 -13.03 -11.76
C ASP A 547 -14.48 -11.88 -10.74
N ASP A 548 -14.54 -10.64 -11.20
CA ASP A 548 -14.85 -9.45 -10.37
C ASP A 548 -16.34 -9.38 -9.95
N GLY A 549 -17.20 -10.30 -10.43
CA GLY A 549 -18.62 -10.38 -10.09
C GLY A 549 -19.53 -9.44 -10.90
N TYR A 550 -18.99 -8.83 -11.97
CA TYR A 550 -19.79 -7.94 -12.82
C TYR A 550 -20.75 -8.70 -13.76
N CYS A 551 -20.46 -9.96 -14.10
CA CYS A 551 -21.25 -10.76 -15.02
C CYS A 551 -21.11 -12.25 -14.71
N SER A 552 -22.22 -12.97 -14.80
CA SER A 552 -22.27 -14.43 -14.62
C SER A 552 -22.72 -15.07 -15.93
N ALA A 553 -21.79 -15.35 -16.84
CA ALA A 553 -22.05 -15.98 -18.11
C ALA A 553 -21.09 -17.14 -18.36
N SER A 554 -21.53 -18.15 -19.14
CA SER A 554 -20.76 -19.33 -19.52
C SER A 554 -20.78 -19.52 -21.03
N LEU A 555 -19.87 -20.34 -21.55
CA LEU A 555 -19.85 -20.65 -22.98
C LEU A 555 -21.18 -21.27 -23.42
N GLY A 556 -21.77 -20.72 -24.49
CA GLY A 556 -23.07 -21.12 -25.04
C GLY A 556 -24.27 -20.40 -24.45
N ASP A 557 -24.13 -19.56 -23.44
CA ASP A 557 -25.21 -18.73 -22.90
C ASP A 557 -25.67 -17.67 -23.93
N ILE A 558 -26.94 -17.31 -23.86
CA ILE A 558 -27.50 -16.23 -24.67
C ILE A 558 -27.47 -14.93 -23.90
N VAL A 559 -26.87 -13.91 -24.50
CA VAL A 559 -26.81 -12.53 -23.99
C VAL A 559 -27.81 -11.72 -24.82
N GLU A 560 -28.82 -11.14 -24.19
CA GLU A 560 -29.68 -10.17 -24.81
C GLU A 560 -29.03 -8.78 -24.71
N ILE A 561 -28.73 -8.19 -25.87
CA ILE A 561 -28.12 -6.87 -25.98
C ILE A 561 -29.20 -5.86 -26.37
N GLU A 562 -29.47 -4.93 -25.45
CA GLU A 562 -30.44 -3.84 -25.62
C GLU A 562 -29.69 -2.52 -25.81
N LEU A 563 -29.97 -1.79 -26.86
CA LEU A 563 -29.34 -0.50 -27.15
C LEU A 563 -30.31 0.42 -27.95
N THR A 564 -30.00 1.72 -27.95
CA THR A 564 -30.60 2.67 -28.89
C THR A 564 -29.60 2.92 -30.00
N ASN A 565 -29.96 2.58 -31.25
CA ASN A 565 -29.09 2.75 -32.40
C ASN A 565 -28.97 4.23 -32.84
N ALA A 566 -28.12 4.50 -33.81
CA ALA A 566 -27.86 5.85 -34.33
C ALA A 566 -29.10 6.50 -34.98
N MET A 567 -30.12 5.71 -35.33
CA MET A 567 -31.41 6.21 -35.86
C MET A 567 -32.42 6.52 -34.74
N GLY A 568 -32.07 6.29 -33.48
CA GLY A 568 -32.96 6.49 -32.32
C GLY A 568 -33.95 5.33 -32.11
N GLU A 569 -33.71 4.16 -32.71
CA GLU A 569 -34.54 2.97 -32.55
C GLU A 569 -34.01 2.10 -31.41
N ASN A 570 -34.93 1.64 -30.55
CA ASN A 570 -34.53 0.66 -29.51
C ASN A 570 -34.44 -0.74 -30.15
N VAL A 571 -33.24 -1.31 -30.07
CA VAL A 571 -32.92 -2.62 -30.63
C VAL A 571 -32.60 -3.58 -29.47
N THR A 572 -33.20 -4.78 -29.53
CA THR A 572 -32.87 -5.88 -28.59
C THR A 572 -32.61 -7.11 -29.42
N GLU A 573 -31.41 -7.61 -29.32
CA GLU A 573 -30.93 -8.77 -30.09
C GLU A 573 -30.18 -9.80 -29.25
N PRO A 574 -30.41 -11.09 -29.49
CA PRO A 574 -29.74 -12.16 -28.80
C PRO A 574 -28.38 -12.47 -29.46
N PHE A 575 -27.35 -12.65 -28.60
CA PHE A 575 -26.01 -13.07 -28.97
C PHE A 575 -25.61 -14.31 -28.18
N THR A 576 -24.79 -15.18 -28.78
CA THR A 576 -24.30 -16.37 -28.09
C THR A 576 -22.86 -16.14 -27.58
N VAL A 577 -22.59 -16.47 -26.33
CA VAL A 577 -21.20 -16.48 -25.80
C VAL A 577 -20.43 -17.60 -26.47
N MET A 578 -19.56 -17.26 -27.41
CA MET A 578 -18.81 -18.23 -28.22
C MET A 578 -17.34 -18.40 -27.80
N GLY A 579 -16.81 -17.47 -27.00
CA GLY A 579 -15.46 -17.52 -26.48
C GLY A 579 -15.38 -16.91 -25.09
N ILE A 580 -14.39 -17.37 -24.31
CA ILE A 580 -14.02 -16.80 -23.03
C ILE A 580 -12.52 -16.53 -23.08
N VAL A 581 -12.12 -15.27 -22.83
CA VAL A 581 -10.71 -14.86 -22.87
C VAL A 581 -10.32 -14.22 -21.53
N SER A 582 -9.04 -14.35 -21.17
CA SER A 582 -8.43 -13.64 -20.03
C SER A 582 -7.63 -12.45 -20.54
N ASN A 583 -7.60 -11.37 -19.74
CA ASN A 583 -6.65 -10.26 -19.88
C ASN A 583 -6.55 -9.61 -21.29
N TYR A 584 -7.70 -9.22 -21.86
CA TYR A 584 -7.71 -8.41 -23.07
C TYR A 584 -7.45 -6.92 -22.76
N GLN A 585 -6.50 -6.30 -23.46
CA GLN A 585 -6.19 -4.88 -23.32
C GLN A 585 -7.14 -4.02 -24.17
N TYR A 586 -7.69 -2.98 -23.55
CA TYR A 586 -8.58 -2.00 -24.17
C TYR A 586 -8.27 -0.61 -23.63
N ALA A 587 -8.38 0.43 -24.45
CA ALA A 587 -8.30 1.81 -23.97
C ALA A 587 -9.53 2.15 -23.14
N GLY A 588 -9.34 2.86 -22.02
CA GLY A 588 -10.43 3.18 -21.11
C GLY A 588 -10.89 2.01 -20.24
N ASN A 589 -12.14 2.08 -19.78
CA ASN A 589 -12.69 1.08 -18.87
C ASN A 589 -13.05 -0.24 -19.58
N LYS A 590 -12.50 -1.36 -19.12
CA LYS A 590 -12.81 -2.69 -19.64
C LYS A 590 -14.31 -3.02 -19.45
N LYS A 591 -14.93 -3.57 -20.47
CA LYS A 591 -16.32 -4.03 -20.47
C LYS A 591 -16.37 -5.55 -20.22
N CYS A 592 -17.55 -6.12 -19.99
CA CYS A 592 -17.70 -7.56 -19.76
C CYS A 592 -17.66 -8.38 -21.06
N PHE A 593 -18.19 -7.83 -22.14
CA PHE A 593 -18.28 -8.49 -23.42
C PHE A 593 -17.52 -7.74 -24.50
N THR A 594 -16.97 -8.50 -25.46
CA THR A 594 -16.41 -7.96 -26.70
C THR A 594 -17.00 -8.69 -27.91
N MET A 595 -17.17 -7.99 -29.03
CA MET A 595 -17.70 -8.54 -30.26
C MET A 595 -16.96 -8.00 -31.50
N PRO A 596 -17.06 -8.66 -32.66
CA PRO A 596 -16.53 -8.12 -33.91
C PRO A 596 -17.10 -6.74 -34.25
N VAL A 597 -16.23 -5.78 -34.60
CA VAL A 597 -16.66 -4.41 -34.94
C VAL A 597 -17.66 -4.38 -36.09
N THR A 598 -17.51 -5.25 -37.09
CA THR A 598 -18.52 -5.35 -38.21
C THR A 598 -19.90 -5.62 -37.67
N LEU A 599 -20.06 -6.52 -36.72
CA LEU A 599 -21.32 -6.86 -36.09
C LEU A 599 -21.86 -5.70 -35.25
N MET A 600 -20.96 -5.03 -34.53
CA MET A 600 -21.30 -3.85 -33.74
C MET A 600 -21.84 -2.70 -34.61
N ASN A 601 -21.13 -2.37 -35.70
CA ASN A 601 -21.55 -1.33 -36.64
C ASN A 601 -22.88 -1.66 -37.35
N ASP A 602 -23.12 -2.94 -37.64
CA ASP A 602 -24.40 -3.39 -38.28
C ASP A 602 -25.60 -3.14 -37.34
N ILE A 603 -25.47 -3.36 -36.06
CA ILE A 603 -26.55 -3.14 -35.08
C ILE A 603 -26.75 -1.65 -34.82
N MET A 604 -25.65 -0.93 -34.65
CA MET A 604 -25.68 0.51 -34.38
C MET A 604 -26.05 1.36 -35.58
N GLN A 605 -25.88 0.85 -36.82
CA GLN A 605 -26.03 1.60 -38.08
C GLN A 605 -25.14 2.84 -38.15
N ALA A 606 -23.99 2.80 -37.49
CA ALA A 606 -22.97 3.86 -37.45
C ALA A 606 -21.56 3.29 -37.17
N ASP A 607 -20.55 4.09 -37.36
CA ASP A 607 -19.19 3.78 -36.88
C ASP A 607 -19.14 3.90 -35.35
N CYS A 608 -18.83 2.79 -34.69
CA CYS A 608 -18.83 2.67 -33.23
C CYS A 608 -17.48 3.07 -32.61
N THR A 609 -16.65 3.85 -33.29
CA THR A 609 -15.43 4.39 -32.70
C THR A 609 -15.80 5.28 -31.51
N ASP A 610 -15.22 4.97 -30.36
CA ASP A 610 -15.42 5.68 -29.10
C ASP A 610 -14.16 6.49 -28.72
N ILE A 611 -13.00 5.86 -28.88
CA ILE A 611 -11.70 6.47 -28.54
C ILE A 611 -10.75 6.38 -29.73
N LEU A 612 -10.09 7.50 -30.05
CA LEU A 612 -8.91 7.52 -30.90
C LEU A 612 -7.67 7.64 -30.03
N GLU A 613 -6.81 6.66 -30.08
CA GLU A 613 -5.53 6.69 -29.38
C GLU A 613 -4.39 7.01 -30.36
N ILE A 614 -3.59 8.02 -30.02
CA ILE A 614 -2.62 8.64 -30.89
C ILE A 614 -1.24 8.36 -30.32
N SER A 615 -0.39 7.68 -31.11
CA SER A 615 1.01 7.49 -30.76
C SER A 615 1.89 8.57 -31.37
N THR A 616 2.89 9.00 -30.62
CA THR A 616 3.79 10.10 -31.00
C THR A 616 5.26 9.70 -30.92
N ASP A 617 6.09 10.43 -31.65
CA ASP A 617 7.52 10.35 -31.45
C ASP A 617 7.88 10.91 -30.05
N SER A 618 8.67 10.20 -29.28
CA SER A 618 9.05 10.53 -27.91
C SER A 618 9.70 11.92 -27.78
N GLU A 619 10.39 12.40 -28.82
CA GLU A 619 11.01 13.72 -28.83
C GLU A 619 10.02 14.86 -29.16
N LYS A 620 8.89 14.54 -29.77
CA LYS A 620 7.90 15.49 -30.26
C LYS A 620 6.56 15.44 -29.52
N THR A 621 6.40 14.59 -28.55
CA THR A 621 5.12 14.38 -27.83
C THR A 621 4.49 15.70 -27.39
N THR A 622 5.22 16.56 -26.69
CA THR A 622 4.70 17.86 -26.22
C THR A 622 4.37 18.85 -27.35
N SER A 623 4.95 18.72 -28.53
CA SER A 623 4.66 19.60 -29.68
C SER A 623 3.35 19.25 -30.40
N VAL A 624 2.87 18.03 -30.25
CA VAL A 624 1.61 17.53 -30.84
C VAL A 624 0.40 18.01 -30.03
N GLU A 625 0.55 18.29 -28.76
CA GLU A 625 -0.54 18.66 -27.85
C GLU A 625 -1.28 19.93 -28.29
N SER A 626 -0.56 21.03 -28.58
CA SER A 626 -1.17 22.29 -29.00
C SER A 626 -1.98 22.18 -30.30
N PRO A 627 -1.54 21.52 -31.38
CA PRO A 627 -2.36 21.24 -32.55
C PRO A 627 -3.57 20.38 -32.27
N LEU A 628 -3.45 19.34 -31.43
CA LEU A 628 -4.60 18.50 -31.03
C LEU A 628 -5.67 19.32 -30.30
N LEU A 629 -5.27 20.19 -29.35
CA LEU A 629 -6.19 21.08 -28.64
C LEU A 629 -6.92 22.02 -29.59
N GLN A 630 -6.26 22.52 -30.66
CA GLN A 630 -6.93 23.34 -31.67
C GLN A 630 -7.98 22.57 -32.49
N ILE A 631 -7.72 21.30 -32.77
CA ILE A 631 -8.67 20.42 -33.45
C ILE A 631 -9.90 20.16 -32.57
N ILE A 632 -9.66 19.84 -31.29
CA ILE A 632 -10.69 19.56 -30.31
C ILE A 632 -11.58 20.79 -30.05
N SER A 633 -10.97 21.98 -29.96
CA SER A 633 -11.74 23.22 -29.74
C SER A 633 -12.82 23.49 -30.80
N LYS A 634 -12.69 22.89 -31.99
CA LYS A 634 -13.68 22.94 -33.06
C LYS A 634 -14.78 21.86 -32.90
N ASN A 635 -14.57 20.84 -32.06
CA ASN A 635 -15.44 19.69 -31.88
C ASN A 635 -15.79 19.53 -30.37
N PRO A 636 -16.84 20.21 -29.88
CA PRO A 636 -17.16 20.25 -28.45
C PRO A 636 -17.59 18.88 -27.87
N GLY A 637 -17.88 17.89 -28.74
CA GLY A 637 -18.19 16.51 -28.34
C GLY A 637 -16.96 15.64 -28.06
N LEU A 638 -15.74 16.22 -28.05
CA LEU A 638 -14.49 15.48 -27.81
C LEU A 638 -13.80 15.93 -26.53
N SER A 639 -13.29 14.96 -25.78
CA SER A 639 -12.35 15.16 -24.66
C SER A 639 -10.99 14.61 -25.02
N ILE A 640 -9.93 15.21 -24.46
CA ILE A 640 -8.57 14.74 -24.59
C ILE A 640 -8.04 14.26 -23.25
N TYR A 641 -7.39 13.10 -23.26
CA TYR A 641 -6.65 12.57 -22.13
C TYR A 641 -5.20 12.31 -22.54
N THR A 642 -4.28 12.48 -21.60
CA THR A 642 -2.85 12.27 -21.89
C THR A 642 -2.27 11.13 -21.04
N PHE A 643 -1.34 10.40 -21.62
CA PHE A 643 -0.57 9.37 -20.93
C PHE A 643 0.16 9.95 -19.70
N GLN A 644 0.71 11.17 -19.84
CA GLN A 644 1.46 11.82 -18.76
C GLN A 644 0.57 12.17 -17.55
N GLU A 645 -0.66 12.62 -17.80
CA GLU A 645 -1.63 12.89 -16.73
C GLU A 645 -1.99 11.62 -15.99
N SER A 646 -2.33 10.55 -16.71
CA SER A 646 -2.59 9.24 -16.13
C SER A 646 -1.40 8.71 -15.34
N LEU A 647 -0.17 8.89 -15.86
CA LEU A 647 1.05 8.49 -15.15
C LEU A 647 1.26 9.29 -13.86
N ASN A 648 0.99 10.60 -13.90
CA ASN A 648 1.08 11.47 -12.73
C ASN A 648 0.06 11.05 -11.67
N TYR A 649 -1.17 10.71 -12.06
CA TYR A 649 -2.24 10.24 -11.18
C TYR A 649 -1.84 8.95 -10.45
N TYR A 650 -1.45 7.90 -11.18
CA TYR A 650 -1.03 6.65 -10.56
C TYR A 650 0.24 6.80 -9.72
N THR A 651 1.18 7.64 -10.18
CA THR A 651 2.40 7.95 -9.41
C THR A 651 2.07 8.68 -8.11
N TYR A 652 1.13 9.62 -8.12
CA TYR A 652 0.70 10.33 -6.92
C TYR A 652 0.03 9.39 -5.90
N GLN A 653 -0.88 8.52 -6.36
CA GLN A 653 -1.45 7.49 -5.50
C GLN A 653 -0.36 6.59 -4.87
N GLN A 654 0.61 6.17 -5.67
CA GLN A 654 1.71 5.34 -5.20
C GLN A 654 2.66 6.09 -4.24
N GLN A 655 2.85 7.40 -4.40
CA GLN A 655 3.67 8.21 -3.48
C GLN A 655 3.12 8.21 -2.06
N PHE A 656 1.79 8.22 -1.90
CA PHE A 656 1.18 8.10 -0.59
C PHE A 656 1.54 6.74 0.05
N MET A 657 1.37 5.65 -0.69
CA MET A 657 1.75 4.30 -0.24
C MET A 657 3.24 4.21 0.07
N ASN A 658 4.09 4.75 -0.79
CA ASN A 658 5.54 4.78 -0.59
C ASN A 658 5.94 5.60 0.64
N SER A 659 5.26 6.70 0.95
CA SER A 659 5.53 7.51 2.14
C SER A 659 5.29 6.72 3.42
N VAL A 660 4.23 5.94 3.46
CA VAL A 660 3.93 5.06 4.59
C VAL A 660 4.96 3.93 4.69
N MET A 661 5.29 3.28 3.59
CA MET A 661 6.35 2.25 3.57
C MET A 661 7.70 2.83 4.02
N LEU A 662 8.00 4.07 3.67
CA LEU A 662 9.20 4.77 4.14
C LEU A 662 9.22 4.94 5.67
N ILE A 663 8.10 5.29 6.30
CA ILE A 663 8.01 5.39 7.76
C ILE A 663 8.28 4.02 8.39
N VAL A 664 7.69 2.95 7.86
CA VAL A 664 7.95 1.57 8.31
C VAL A 664 9.42 1.21 8.13
N ALA A 665 10.03 1.55 7.00
CA ALA A 665 11.45 1.34 6.73
C ALA A 665 12.35 2.09 7.73
N ILE A 666 12.02 3.33 8.09
CA ILE A 666 12.73 4.11 9.13
C ILE A 666 12.62 3.42 10.49
N CYS A 667 11.43 2.95 10.88
CA CYS A 667 11.24 2.20 12.13
C CYS A 667 12.10 0.93 12.16
N ILE A 668 12.17 0.19 11.05
CA ILE A 668 13.00 -1.00 10.88
C ILE A 668 14.50 -0.64 10.98
N ALA A 669 14.92 0.46 10.35
CA ALA A 669 16.29 0.94 10.43
C ALA A 669 16.70 1.33 11.87
N CYS A 670 15.81 2.00 12.60
CA CYS A 670 16.01 2.29 14.04
C CYS A 670 16.14 1.01 14.87
N PHE A 671 15.28 0.02 14.62
CA PHE A 671 15.36 -1.30 15.27
C PHE A 671 16.71 -1.99 14.97
N SER A 672 17.14 -2.00 13.71
CA SER A 672 18.44 -2.55 13.29
C SER A 672 19.61 -1.83 13.96
N LEU A 673 19.56 -0.50 14.04
CA LEU A 673 20.57 0.33 14.68
C LEU A 673 20.73 -0.01 16.18
N ILE A 674 19.62 -0.08 16.91
CA ILE A 674 19.67 -0.39 18.34
C ILE A 674 20.16 -1.81 18.58
N ASN A 675 19.76 -2.76 17.73
CA ASN A 675 20.27 -4.12 17.77
C ASN A 675 21.79 -4.16 17.51
N LEU A 676 22.29 -3.41 16.54
CA LEU A 676 23.72 -3.26 16.25
C LEU A 676 24.48 -2.70 17.45
N ILE A 677 24.00 -1.61 18.03
CA ILE A 677 24.60 -0.96 19.21
C ILE A 677 24.67 -1.96 20.37
N ASN A 678 23.54 -2.59 20.70
CA ASN A 678 23.45 -3.54 21.80
C ASN A 678 24.40 -4.72 21.61
N THR A 679 24.39 -5.34 20.43
CA THR A 679 25.21 -6.50 20.14
C THR A 679 26.69 -6.16 20.15
N THR A 680 27.10 -5.02 19.58
CA THR A 680 28.50 -4.59 19.51
C THR A 680 29.03 -4.22 20.90
N ILE A 681 28.28 -3.46 21.69
CA ILE A 681 28.66 -3.08 23.06
C ILE A 681 28.77 -4.32 23.94
N THR A 682 27.79 -5.22 23.88
CA THR A 682 27.80 -6.44 24.70
C THR A 682 28.96 -7.37 24.32
N ASN A 683 29.25 -7.53 23.03
CA ASN A 683 30.39 -8.29 22.54
C ASN A 683 31.74 -7.71 23.04
N PHE A 684 31.83 -6.39 23.06
CA PHE A 684 33.03 -5.69 23.57
C PHE A 684 33.19 -5.87 25.10
N LEU A 685 32.11 -5.63 25.86
CA LEU A 685 32.17 -5.76 27.33
C LEU A 685 32.55 -7.18 27.76
N SER A 686 32.03 -8.21 27.08
CA SER A 686 32.33 -9.61 27.36
C SER A 686 33.83 -9.99 27.11
N ARG A 687 34.55 -9.17 26.34
CA ARG A 687 35.96 -9.40 25.98
C ARG A 687 36.93 -8.41 26.62
N ARG A 688 36.43 -7.58 27.55
CA ARG A 688 37.25 -6.50 28.18
C ARG A 688 38.53 -7.04 28.86
N GLN A 689 38.45 -8.17 29.55
CA GLN A 689 39.58 -8.83 30.19
C GLN A 689 40.62 -9.34 29.16
N GLU A 690 40.16 -10.00 28.07
CA GLU A 690 41.04 -10.44 26.98
C GLU A 690 41.80 -9.26 26.36
N ILE A 691 41.11 -8.16 26.12
CA ILE A 691 41.69 -6.93 25.58
C ILE A 691 42.76 -6.37 26.54
N GLY A 692 42.47 -6.38 27.83
CA GLY A 692 43.43 -5.97 28.86
C GLY A 692 44.72 -6.84 28.88
N VAL A 693 44.55 -8.16 28.75
CA VAL A 693 45.68 -9.12 28.66
C VAL A 693 46.49 -8.89 27.39
N LEU A 694 45.82 -8.71 26.21
CA LEU A 694 46.51 -8.40 24.95
C LEU A 694 47.32 -7.11 25.03
N GLN A 695 46.83 -6.08 25.70
CA GLN A 695 47.58 -4.83 25.94
C GLN A 695 48.71 -5.03 26.90
N ALA A 696 48.55 -5.88 27.93
CA ALA A 696 49.66 -6.22 28.86
C ALA A 696 50.80 -6.98 28.18
N ILE A 697 50.51 -7.81 27.17
CA ILE A 697 51.53 -8.54 26.38
C ILE A 697 52.19 -7.62 25.30
N GLY A 698 51.73 -6.35 25.17
CA GLY A 698 52.39 -5.38 24.31
C GLY A 698 51.57 -4.94 23.06
N LEU A 699 50.28 -5.30 22.93
CA LEU A 699 49.44 -4.78 21.86
C LEU A 699 49.23 -3.27 22.01
N SER A 700 49.70 -2.49 21.05
CA SER A 700 49.55 -1.03 21.08
C SER A 700 48.08 -0.60 20.92
N LYS A 701 47.73 0.58 21.48
CA LYS A 701 46.37 1.15 21.34
C LYS A 701 45.95 1.33 19.86
N LYS A 702 46.90 1.62 18.96
CA LYS A 702 46.66 1.77 17.52
C LYS A 702 46.35 0.42 16.88
N GLN A 703 47.07 -0.63 17.20
CA GLN A 703 46.82 -1.99 16.73
C GLN A 703 45.49 -2.54 17.25
N LEU A 704 45.16 -2.29 18.52
CA LEU A 704 43.83 -2.63 19.08
C LEU A 704 42.71 -1.94 18.33
N ALA A 705 42.84 -0.63 18.06
CA ALA A 705 41.85 0.12 17.30
C ALA A 705 41.65 -0.43 15.87
N GLN A 706 42.75 -0.78 15.20
CA GLN A 706 42.71 -1.39 13.87
C GLN A 706 42.02 -2.77 13.90
N MET A 707 42.36 -3.61 14.88
CA MET A 707 41.74 -4.93 15.05
C MET A 707 40.25 -4.83 15.24
N LEU A 708 39.76 -3.96 16.13
CA LEU A 708 38.34 -3.76 16.39
C LEU A 708 37.61 -3.17 15.16
N ARG A 709 38.25 -2.26 14.40
CA ARG A 709 37.69 -1.75 13.15
C ARG A 709 37.55 -2.85 12.09
N TYR A 710 38.57 -3.70 11.90
CA TYR A 710 38.51 -4.84 10.99
C TYR A 710 37.42 -5.84 11.40
N GLU A 711 37.27 -6.13 12.71
CA GLU A 711 36.17 -6.96 13.21
C GLU A 711 34.81 -6.34 12.82
N GLY A 712 34.62 -5.03 13.04
CA GLY A 712 33.38 -4.32 12.67
C GLY A 712 33.11 -4.33 11.18
N ILE A 713 34.12 -4.09 10.33
CA ILE A 713 33.98 -4.14 8.87
C ILE A 713 33.61 -5.56 8.38
N ILE A 714 34.24 -6.60 8.95
CA ILE A 714 33.90 -7.99 8.60
C ILE A 714 32.45 -8.31 8.98
N TYR A 715 31.99 -7.87 10.18
CA TYR A 715 30.59 -8.00 10.56
C TYR A 715 29.67 -7.28 9.57
N ALA A 716 29.96 -6.04 9.19
CA ALA A 716 29.15 -5.27 8.26
C ALA A 716 29.04 -5.97 6.89
N LEU A 717 30.18 -6.39 6.32
CA LEU A 717 30.21 -7.07 5.01
C LEU A 717 29.41 -8.38 5.01
N ILE A 718 29.65 -9.25 5.99
CA ILE A 718 28.97 -10.55 6.06
C ILE A 718 27.46 -10.34 6.34
N THR A 719 27.13 -9.43 7.25
CA THR A 719 25.71 -9.07 7.51
C THR A 719 25.02 -8.58 6.24
N THR A 720 25.68 -7.73 5.46
CA THR A 720 25.12 -7.23 4.19
C THR A 720 24.92 -8.36 3.18
N ILE A 721 25.86 -9.30 3.05
CA ILE A 721 25.69 -10.46 2.16
C ILE A 721 24.47 -11.30 2.59
N PHE A 722 24.33 -11.61 3.88
CA PHE A 722 23.14 -12.32 4.37
C PHE A 722 21.86 -11.51 4.16
N THR A 723 21.91 -10.20 4.39
CA THR A 723 20.78 -9.28 4.15
C THR A 723 20.35 -9.29 2.69
N VAL A 724 21.31 -9.21 1.77
CA VAL A 724 21.02 -9.23 0.32
C VAL A 724 20.43 -10.58 -0.08
N CYS A 725 21.06 -11.69 0.28
CA CYS A 725 20.58 -13.02 -0.13
C CYS A 725 19.18 -13.33 0.39
N LEU A 726 18.91 -13.07 1.67
CA LEU A 726 17.62 -13.37 2.27
C LEU A 726 16.56 -12.28 1.98
N GLY A 727 16.98 -11.01 2.01
CA GLY A 727 16.07 -9.89 1.80
C GLY A 727 15.57 -9.79 0.36
N SER A 728 16.46 -10.00 -0.65
CA SER A 728 16.03 -10.04 -2.05
C SER A 728 15.16 -11.26 -2.34
N GLY A 729 15.46 -12.41 -1.75
CA GLY A 729 14.62 -13.61 -1.90
C GLY A 729 13.21 -13.42 -1.33
N LEU A 730 13.12 -12.87 -0.10
CA LEU A 730 11.83 -12.53 0.50
C LEU A 730 11.11 -11.39 -0.26
N GLY A 731 11.85 -10.38 -0.71
CA GLY A 731 11.32 -9.32 -1.55
C GLY A 731 10.69 -9.85 -2.83
N ALA A 732 11.38 -10.76 -3.53
CA ALA A 732 10.86 -11.41 -4.73
C ALA A 732 9.58 -12.23 -4.44
N LEU A 733 9.54 -12.96 -3.31
CA LEU A 733 8.33 -13.69 -2.90
C LEU A 733 7.17 -12.74 -2.62
N CYS A 734 7.42 -11.62 -1.94
CA CYS A 734 6.39 -10.61 -1.67
C CYS A 734 5.90 -9.94 -2.96
N VAL A 735 6.80 -9.57 -3.87
CA VAL A 735 6.44 -9.00 -5.19
C VAL A 735 5.59 -9.99 -5.99
N ASN A 736 5.95 -11.28 -6.03
CA ASN A 736 5.15 -12.29 -6.72
C ASN A 736 3.76 -12.50 -6.08
N ALA A 737 3.68 -12.37 -4.75
CA ALA A 737 2.39 -12.47 -4.05
C ALA A 737 1.47 -11.27 -4.36
N ILE A 738 2.04 -10.05 -4.43
CA ILE A 738 1.28 -8.85 -4.79
C ILE A 738 0.90 -8.88 -6.28
N ARG A 739 1.80 -9.38 -7.14
CA ARG A 739 1.56 -9.44 -8.59
C ARG A 739 0.32 -10.25 -8.95
N ALA A 740 -0.11 -11.20 -8.11
CA ALA A 740 -1.35 -11.92 -8.30
C ALA A 740 -2.60 -11.03 -8.18
N ALA A 741 -2.55 -9.97 -7.35
CA ALA A 741 -3.63 -9.00 -7.16
C ALA A 741 -3.41 -7.71 -7.98
N ASN A 742 -2.15 -7.33 -8.22
CA ASN A 742 -1.76 -6.16 -9.01
C ASN A 742 -0.62 -6.54 -9.97
N PRO A 743 -0.91 -6.81 -11.26
CA PRO A 743 0.06 -7.34 -12.22
C PRO A 743 1.19 -6.37 -12.57
N TYR A 744 1.12 -5.10 -12.15
CA TYR A 744 2.07 -4.04 -12.47
C TYR A 744 3.26 -3.97 -11.50
N TYR A 745 3.42 -4.95 -10.62
CA TYR A 745 4.61 -5.13 -9.80
C TYR A 745 5.61 -6.07 -10.49
N PHE A 746 6.78 -5.54 -10.84
CA PHE A 746 7.90 -6.28 -11.44
C PHE A 746 9.07 -6.25 -10.47
N TYR A 747 9.66 -7.42 -10.20
CA TYR A 747 10.77 -7.48 -9.27
C TYR A 747 11.93 -6.59 -9.75
N GLU A 748 12.25 -5.59 -8.93
CA GLU A 748 13.41 -4.71 -9.13
C GLU A 748 14.31 -4.75 -7.89
N PHE A 749 15.63 -4.83 -8.14
CA PHE A 749 16.60 -4.95 -7.05
C PHE A 749 16.96 -3.58 -6.47
N PRO A 750 16.80 -3.35 -5.14
CA PRO A 750 16.94 -2.03 -4.50
C PRO A 750 18.41 -1.67 -4.26
N TRP A 751 19.21 -1.45 -5.31
CA TRP A 751 20.65 -1.17 -5.24
C TRP A 751 21.03 -0.02 -4.32
N VAL A 752 20.30 1.08 -4.40
CA VAL A 752 20.56 2.32 -3.63
C VAL A 752 20.43 2.05 -2.14
N VAL A 753 19.36 1.35 -1.75
CA VAL A 753 19.10 1.05 -0.34
C VAL A 753 20.15 0.07 0.22
N ILE A 754 20.54 -0.93 -0.56
CA ILE A 754 21.54 -1.91 -0.15
C ILE A 754 22.92 -1.26 0.04
N LEU A 755 23.35 -0.42 -0.89
CA LEU A 755 24.61 0.32 -0.78
C LEU A 755 24.56 1.30 0.40
N GLY A 756 23.45 2.03 0.56
CA GLY A 756 23.20 2.91 1.69
C GLY A 756 23.27 2.17 3.03
N TYR A 757 22.65 0.99 3.12
CA TYR A 757 22.69 0.15 4.31
C TYR A 757 24.11 -0.33 4.64
N LEU A 758 24.89 -0.77 3.66
CA LEU A 758 26.29 -1.16 3.85
C LEU A 758 27.12 0.01 4.40
N VAL A 759 27.02 1.18 3.76
CA VAL A 759 27.73 2.39 4.20
C VAL A 759 27.32 2.77 5.61
N PHE A 760 26.03 2.74 5.91
CA PHE A 760 25.48 2.99 7.24
C PHE A 760 26.08 2.04 8.30
N LEU A 761 26.09 0.73 8.04
CA LEU A 761 26.68 -0.25 8.95
C LEU A 761 28.17 0.01 9.20
N ILE A 762 28.94 0.32 8.16
CA ILE A 762 30.38 0.61 8.28
C ILE A 762 30.61 1.86 9.13
N ILE A 763 29.89 2.95 8.87
CA ILE A 763 29.99 4.21 9.62
C ILE A 763 29.66 3.95 11.09
N MET A 764 28.54 3.26 11.36
CA MET A 764 28.11 2.96 12.72
C MET A 764 29.13 2.08 13.47
N GLN A 765 29.74 1.09 12.80
CA GLN A 765 30.80 0.26 13.40
C GLN A 765 32.05 1.09 13.74
N ILE A 766 32.43 2.06 12.92
CA ILE A 766 33.54 2.97 13.18
C ILE A 766 33.25 3.85 14.42
N ILE A 767 32.02 4.43 14.47
CA ILE A 767 31.56 5.26 15.60
C ILE A 767 31.55 4.45 16.90
N LEU A 768 30.96 3.25 16.86
CA LEU A 768 30.91 2.36 18.05
C LEU A 768 32.31 1.93 18.51
N THR A 769 33.24 1.63 17.59
CA THR A 769 34.61 1.32 17.90
C THR A 769 35.31 2.50 18.57
N ALA A 770 35.12 3.72 18.09
CA ALA A 770 35.68 4.92 18.71
C ALA A 770 35.14 5.15 20.13
N PHE A 771 33.81 4.95 20.31
CA PHE A 771 33.18 5.04 21.63
C PHE A 771 33.73 4.00 22.60
N MET A 772 33.90 2.75 22.18
CA MET A 772 34.44 1.66 22.97
C MET A 772 35.90 1.94 23.39
N LEU A 773 36.74 2.41 22.46
CA LEU A 773 38.14 2.78 22.76
C LEU A 773 38.24 3.94 23.76
N ASN A 774 37.37 4.93 23.66
CA ASN A 774 37.28 6.04 24.62
C ASN A 774 36.84 5.55 26.02
N SER A 775 35.96 4.55 26.07
CA SER A 775 35.55 3.93 27.33
C SER A 775 36.72 3.19 28.00
N LEU A 776 37.61 2.52 27.23
CA LEU A 776 38.80 1.86 27.75
C LEU A 776 39.81 2.84 28.32
N LYS A 777 39.95 4.04 27.75
CA LYS A 777 40.91 5.07 28.26
C LYS A 777 40.61 5.52 29.69
N LYS A 778 39.37 5.37 30.15
CA LYS A 778 38.92 5.79 31.50
C LYS A 778 39.33 4.81 32.63
N HIS A 779 39.85 3.62 32.29
CA HIS A 779 40.24 2.60 33.26
C HIS A 779 41.71 2.23 33.10
N SER A 780 42.40 2.04 34.20
CA SER A 780 43.81 1.56 34.21
C SER A 780 43.88 0.11 33.67
N LEU A 781 45.03 -0.27 33.11
CA LEU A 781 45.30 -1.65 32.66
C LEU A 781 45.08 -2.68 33.77
N VAL A 782 45.54 -2.35 35.00
CA VAL A 782 45.36 -3.21 36.18
C VAL A 782 43.89 -3.39 36.51
N GLU A 783 43.08 -2.33 36.38
CA GLU A 783 41.64 -2.35 36.63
C GLU A 783 40.88 -3.13 35.54
N GLN A 784 41.40 -3.10 34.30
CA GLN A 784 40.80 -3.89 33.20
C GLN A 784 41.02 -5.40 33.36
N ILE A 785 42.14 -5.80 33.92
CA ILE A 785 42.48 -7.20 34.20
C ILE A 785 41.82 -7.66 35.51
N ARG A 786 41.66 -6.78 36.49
CA ARG A 786 41.15 -7.04 37.85
C ARG A 786 39.61 -7.07 37.96
N VAL A 787 38.87 -6.78 36.89
CA VAL A 787 37.39 -6.76 36.84
C VAL A 787 36.74 -8.12 37.16
N THR A 788 37.39 -8.95 37.90
CA THR A 788 36.88 -10.24 38.39
C THR A 788 36.53 -10.26 39.88
N GLU A 789 36.53 -9.14 40.56
CA GLU A 789 36.08 -9.04 41.95
C GLU A 789 34.87 -8.13 42.10
#